data_26c5446c62bff7aa57e51798759caf7a
#
_entry.id   26c5446c62bff7aa57e51798759caf7a
#
_cell.length_a   1.000
_cell.length_b   1.000
_cell.length_c   1.000
_cell.angle_alpha   90.00
_cell.angle_beta   90.00
_cell.angle_gamma   90.00
#
_symmetry.space_group_name_H-M   'P 1'
#
loop_
_entity.id
_entity.type
_entity.pdbx_description
1 polymer ?
#
loop_
_entity_poly.entity_id
_entity_poly.type
_entity_poly.pdbx_seq_one_letter_code
_entity_poly.pdbx_strand_id
1 'polypeptide(L)'
;MIHAKENRYLNRECTWINFNERVVNEAAISSIPLLERVNFLSISASNNDEFFMIRVAGIKHLLAEQITRKDIAGLTPREQFEAIQLMEHSQCRRQYKIYRDVKKRLSAEGIHIISFDEANEEEKLYLEKYVKEEIYPVVTPLAVDTAHFVPFLASLSLNLAVFLQREGGGLTKAAVLPVPLKTVPRLIEIPQKRGGHTFVFCEDLLAAYGHLFFPGYIITEIKPFRLTRDADLEISKDAADLLAEVKKSLKKRKKGAPVRLETDCRVSPAMRYFLKTVADVEEADIYEIDGPVDLTGLFEITALPEYDRLRFPAASPQPVWELLPYRKEELWSVVKKHNIMMHHPYETFAAVDDFIYLAAKDPDVLAIKQTLYRVGTRSAIIDALAEAAENGKEVTVLMEVKARFDEENNIHKARKLEEAGCHVIYGVAGLKTHSKITLVVRRESDGIRRYVHLATGNYNGKTARIYTDVGILTADQAIGEDASAFFNLLSGYFESPSWKKLAVAPYDLREQLYSSIDREISVAKAGKKAVIIAKMNSLLDRHVIDRLYEASQAGVIVRLIVRGICVLRPGVTGLSENISVHSIVGRFLEHSRLFYFYNDGAEDVFISSADWMPRNLNERIELLVPVEYGPHKERIKEILRLNYEDNVNGHIMDQNGEYTYLADNRTGPAVNAQETFQQLAERAVSGPENG
;
A
#
# COMPACT_ATOMS: atom_id res chain seq x y z
N MET A 1 1.26 22.82 -18.04
CA MET A 1 0.70 23.43 -16.80
C MET A 1 -0.71 22.87 -16.63
N ILE A 2 -0.87 21.91 -15.74
CA ILE A 2 -2.12 21.13 -15.56
C ILE A 2 -3.06 21.82 -14.53
N HIS A 3 -2.61 22.92 -13.91
CA HIS A 3 -3.40 23.62 -12.89
C HIS A 3 -3.62 25.08 -13.30
N ALA A 4 -4.86 25.54 -13.24
CA ALA A 4 -5.15 26.97 -13.32
C ALA A 4 -4.45 27.68 -12.14
N LYS A 5 -3.74 28.80 -12.41
CA LYS A 5 -3.01 29.57 -11.38
C LYS A 5 -3.89 30.02 -10.20
N GLU A 6 -5.21 30.04 -10.39
CA GLU A 6 -6.22 30.50 -9.42
C GLU A 6 -6.78 29.36 -8.55
N ASN A 7 -6.42 28.07 -8.82
CA ASN A 7 -6.99 26.96 -8.08
C ASN A 7 -6.27 26.74 -6.75
N ARG A 8 -7.07 26.57 -5.68
CA ARG A 8 -6.57 26.32 -4.32
C ARG A 8 -6.09 24.89 -4.10
N TYR A 9 -6.43 23.96 -5.01
CA TYR A 9 -6.16 22.53 -4.84
C TYR A 9 -5.47 21.94 -6.06
N LEU A 10 -4.71 20.86 -5.83
CA LEU A 10 -4.12 20.02 -6.86
C LEU A 10 -5.07 18.88 -7.23
N ASN A 11 -4.93 18.32 -8.45
CA ASN A 11 -5.67 17.13 -8.84
C ASN A 11 -5.12 15.90 -8.10
N ARG A 12 -6.02 15.09 -7.60
CA ARG A 12 -5.72 13.89 -6.81
C ARG A 12 -4.88 12.87 -7.57
N GLU A 13 -5.23 12.57 -8.82
CA GLU A 13 -4.60 11.52 -9.61
C GLU A 13 -3.20 11.94 -10.05
N CYS A 14 -3.01 13.19 -10.44
CA CYS A 14 -1.69 13.75 -10.74
C CYS A 14 -0.77 13.70 -9.52
N THR A 15 -1.26 14.02 -8.31
CA THR A 15 -0.46 13.92 -7.09
C THR A 15 -0.14 12.47 -6.72
N TRP A 16 -1.01 11.52 -7.08
CA TRP A 16 -0.72 10.10 -6.93
C TRP A 16 0.41 9.66 -7.88
N ILE A 17 0.38 10.09 -9.15
CA ILE A 17 1.45 9.79 -10.11
C ILE A 17 2.77 10.39 -9.62
N ASN A 18 2.78 11.61 -9.10
CA ASN A 18 3.96 12.21 -8.48
C ASN A 18 4.47 11.43 -7.26
N PHE A 19 3.57 10.76 -6.50
CA PHE A 19 4.00 9.81 -5.47
C PHE A 19 4.69 8.59 -6.09
N ASN A 20 4.10 7.96 -7.10
CA ASN A 20 4.72 6.80 -7.75
C ASN A 20 6.03 7.16 -8.46
N GLU A 21 6.14 8.40 -8.98
CA GLU A 21 7.40 8.93 -9.54
C GLU A 21 8.52 8.97 -8.50
N ARG A 22 8.23 9.33 -7.23
CA ARG A 22 9.23 9.25 -6.14
C ARG A 22 9.67 7.81 -5.91
N VAL A 23 8.74 6.84 -5.96
CA VAL A 23 9.08 5.41 -5.85
C VAL A 23 9.97 4.95 -7.02
N VAL A 24 9.68 5.39 -8.25
CA VAL A 24 10.53 5.12 -9.42
C VAL A 24 11.92 5.74 -9.24
N ASN A 25 12.00 6.94 -8.65
CA ASN A 25 13.25 7.66 -8.44
C ASN A 25 14.19 6.93 -7.47
N GLU A 26 13.67 6.24 -6.45
CA GLU A 26 14.49 5.39 -5.56
C GLU A 26 15.33 4.38 -6.37
N ALA A 27 14.78 3.83 -7.44
CA ALA A 27 15.51 2.91 -8.30
C ALA A 27 16.65 3.58 -9.09
N ALA A 28 16.66 4.91 -9.24
CA ALA A 28 17.71 5.66 -9.92
C ALA A 28 18.87 6.05 -8.98
N ILE A 29 18.63 6.11 -7.67
CA ILE A 29 19.60 6.57 -6.67
C ILE A 29 20.73 5.54 -6.51
N SER A 30 21.96 5.93 -6.80
CA SER A 30 23.11 5.01 -6.79
C SER A 30 23.55 4.54 -5.40
N SER A 31 23.23 5.29 -4.35
CA SER A 31 23.53 4.93 -2.95
C SER A 31 22.58 3.85 -2.41
N ILE A 32 21.45 3.62 -3.06
CA ILE A 32 20.53 2.54 -2.69
C ILE A 32 21.11 1.20 -3.19
N PRO A 33 21.13 0.15 -2.36
CA PRO A 33 21.60 -1.17 -2.73
C PRO A 33 20.89 -1.71 -3.97
N LEU A 34 21.61 -2.42 -4.85
CA LEU A 34 21.15 -2.70 -6.20
C LEU A 34 19.87 -3.55 -6.25
N LEU A 35 19.73 -4.56 -5.40
CA LEU A 35 18.49 -5.37 -5.36
C LEU A 35 17.29 -4.59 -4.79
N GLU A 36 17.54 -3.58 -3.95
CA GLU A 36 16.45 -2.69 -3.51
C GLU A 36 16.00 -1.75 -4.64
N ARG A 37 16.92 -1.33 -5.51
CA ARG A 37 16.55 -0.58 -6.73
C ARG A 37 15.65 -1.43 -7.65
N VAL A 38 15.91 -2.74 -7.75
CA VAL A 38 15.03 -3.70 -8.44
C VAL A 38 13.67 -3.80 -7.72
N ASN A 39 13.65 -3.87 -6.39
CA ASN A 39 12.42 -3.85 -5.59
C ASN A 39 11.59 -2.60 -5.88
N PHE A 40 12.19 -1.40 -5.91
CA PHE A 40 11.48 -0.16 -6.20
C PHE A 40 10.89 -0.13 -7.62
N LEU A 41 11.58 -0.68 -8.62
CA LEU A 41 11.01 -0.84 -9.97
C LEU A 41 9.77 -1.74 -9.95
N SER A 42 9.85 -2.87 -9.25
CA SER A 42 8.74 -3.82 -9.14
C SER A 42 7.56 -3.25 -8.33
N ILE A 43 7.85 -2.55 -7.23
CA ILE A 43 6.84 -1.87 -6.41
C ILE A 43 6.12 -0.79 -7.22
N SER A 44 6.86 0.02 -7.99
CA SER A 44 6.26 1.08 -8.81
C SER A 44 5.37 0.52 -9.92
N ALA A 45 5.73 -0.63 -10.51
CA ALA A 45 4.90 -1.32 -11.49
C ALA A 45 3.61 -1.88 -10.83
N SER A 46 3.73 -2.51 -9.67
CA SER A 46 2.57 -3.00 -8.90
C SER A 46 1.64 -1.87 -8.45
N ASN A 47 2.18 -0.72 -8.06
CA ASN A 47 1.41 0.48 -7.74
C ASN A 47 0.60 0.96 -8.96
N ASN A 48 1.22 0.99 -10.15
CA ASN A 48 0.55 1.35 -11.40
C ASN A 48 -0.58 0.39 -11.73
N ASP A 49 -0.40 -0.91 -11.54
CA ASP A 49 -1.49 -1.88 -11.75
C ASP A 49 -2.71 -1.53 -10.90
N GLU A 50 -2.54 -1.28 -9.61
CA GLU A 50 -3.65 -0.89 -8.74
C GLU A 50 -4.26 0.46 -9.16
N PHE A 51 -3.44 1.44 -9.54
CA PHE A 51 -3.90 2.74 -10.01
C PHE A 51 -4.80 2.63 -11.25
N PHE A 52 -4.37 1.86 -12.25
CA PHE A 52 -5.17 1.64 -13.46
C PHE A 52 -6.44 0.85 -13.17
N MET A 53 -6.33 -0.26 -12.42
CA MET A 53 -7.47 -1.11 -12.09
C MET A 53 -8.59 -0.38 -11.34
N ILE A 54 -8.27 0.70 -10.61
CA ILE A 54 -9.21 1.33 -9.70
C ILE A 54 -9.47 2.79 -10.08
N ARG A 55 -8.41 3.58 -10.26
CA ARG A 55 -8.55 5.03 -10.40
C ARG A 55 -8.80 5.44 -11.83
N VAL A 56 -7.98 4.94 -12.75
CA VAL A 56 -8.18 5.19 -14.19
C VAL A 56 -9.49 4.55 -14.65
N ALA A 57 -9.79 3.33 -14.18
CA ALA A 57 -11.08 2.67 -14.40
C ALA A 57 -12.27 3.56 -14.00
N GLY A 58 -12.25 4.12 -12.79
CA GLY A 58 -13.30 5.04 -12.32
C GLY A 58 -13.45 6.28 -13.18
N ILE A 59 -12.34 6.88 -13.67
CA ILE A 59 -12.40 8.02 -14.59
C ILE A 59 -12.98 7.60 -15.95
N LYS A 60 -12.61 6.42 -16.47
CA LYS A 60 -13.19 5.88 -17.72
C LYS A 60 -14.70 5.64 -17.60
N HIS A 61 -15.19 5.19 -16.44
CA HIS A 61 -16.65 5.12 -16.20
C HIS A 61 -17.31 6.48 -16.30
N LEU A 62 -16.74 7.52 -15.65
CA LEU A 62 -17.27 8.88 -15.75
C LEU A 62 -17.29 9.41 -17.20
N LEU A 63 -16.26 9.06 -17.99
CA LEU A 63 -16.22 9.40 -19.41
C LEU A 63 -17.28 8.67 -20.22
N ALA A 64 -17.49 7.38 -19.97
CA ALA A 64 -18.51 6.57 -20.65
C ALA A 64 -19.93 7.08 -20.34
N GLU A 65 -20.16 7.52 -19.11
CA GLU A 65 -21.42 8.14 -18.68
C GLU A 65 -21.54 9.62 -19.06
N GLN A 66 -20.57 10.18 -19.79
CA GLN A 66 -20.50 11.58 -20.22
C GLN A 66 -20.62 12.60 -19.07
N ILE A 67 -20.13 12.25 -17.89
CA ILE A 67 -20.10 13.14 -16.73
C ILE A 67 -19.09 14.26 -16.99
N THR A 68 -19.53 15.51 -16.78
CA THR A 68 -18.70 16.71 -16.95
C THR A 68 -18.43 17.45 -15.64
N ARG A 69 -18.89 16.90 -14.51
CA ARG A 69 -18.68 17.51 -13.19
C ARG A 69 -17.18 17.59 -12.91
N LYS A 70 -16.72 18.78 -12.56
CA LYS A 70 -15.33 19.05 -12.20
C LYS A 70 -14.99 18.50 -10.82
N ASP A 71 -13.74 18.05 -10.68
CA ASP A 71 -13.16 17.66 -9.39
C ASP A 71 -12.80 18.89 -8.53
N ILE A 72 -12.17 18.64 -7.38
CA ILE A 72 -11.72 19.69 -6.45
C ILE A 72 -10.68 20.62 -7.09
N ALA A 73 -9.87 20.13 -8.04
CA ALA A 73 -8.89 20.92 -8.79
C ALA A 73 -9.50 21.68 -9.99
N GLY A 74 -10.80 21.55 -10.22
CA GLY A 74 -11.51 22.21 -11.31
C GLY A 74 -11.38 21.51 -12.66
N LEU A 75 -10.91 20.25 -12.72
CA LEU A 75 -10.75 19.47 -13.94
C LEU A 75 -11.97 18.58 -14.19
N THR A 76 -12.44 18.54 -15.43
CA THR A 76 -13.41 17.55 -15.89
C THR A 76 -12.78 16.16 -15.97
N PRO A 77 -13.57 15.05 -16.00
CA PRO A 77 -13.02 13.71 -16.18
C PRO A 77 -12.15 13.55 -17.43
N ARG A 78 -12.48 14.25 -18.52
CA ARG A 78 -11.66 14.25 -19.75
C ARG A 78 -10.31 14.90 -19.52
N GLU A 79 -10.29 16.10 -18.94
CA GLU A 79 -9.04 16.80 -18.62
C GLU A 79 -8.17 16.01 -17.63
N GLN A 80 -8.79 15.35 -16.65
CA GLN A 80 -8.07 14.44 -15.72
C GLN A 80 -7.45 13.26 -16.47
N PHE A 81 -8.22 12.62 -17.37
CA PHE A 81 -7.73 11.48 -18.15
C PHE A 81 -6.56 11.87 -19.07
N GLU A 82 -6.66 13.01 -19.79
CA GLU A 82 -5.59 13.53 -20.64
C GLU A 82 -4.32 13.83 -19.82
N ALA A 83 -4.46 14.42 -18.64
CA ALA A 83 -3.35 14.68 -17.72
C ALA A 83 -2.67 13.38 -17.25
N ILE A 84 -3.46 12.39 -16.85
CA ILE A 84 -2.98 11.07 -16.46
C ILE A 84 -2.20 10.43 -17.58
N GLN A 85 -2.76 10.39 -18.80
CA GLN A 85 -2.10 9.77 -19.96
C GLN A 85 -0.73 10.40 -20.22
N LEU A 86 -0.65 11.74 -20.21
CA LEU A 86 0.62 12.45 -20.43
C LEU A 86 1.67 12.07 -19.37
N MET A 87 1.29 12.07 -18.10
CA MET A 87 2.20 11.78 -16.99
C MET A 87 2.61 10.31 -16.97
N GLU A 88 1.68 9.39 -17.12
CA GLU A 88 1.93 7.94 -17.08
C GLU A 88 2.79 7.47 -18.25
N HIS A 89 2.58 7.95 -19.46
CA HIS A 89 3.48 7.65 -20.59
C HIS A 89 4.90 8.18 -20.35
N SER A 90 5.05 9.34 -19.71
CA SER A 90 6.36 9.88 -19.33
C SER A 90 7.04 9.02 -18.26
N GLN A 91 6.30 8.68 -17.18
CA GLN A 91 6.80 7.84 -16.09
C GLN A 91 7.19 6.45 -16.58
N CYS A 92 6.39 5.82 -17.45
CA CYS A 92 6.67 4.52 -18.05
C CYS A 92 8.02 4.55 -18.81
N ARG A 93 8.24 5.52 -19.70
CA ARG A 93 9.51 5.68 -20.41
C ARG A 93 10.70 5.83 -19.46
N ARG A 94 10.55 6.62 -18.40
CA ARG A 94 11.59 6.82 -17.37
C ARG A 94 11.88 5.53 -16.61
N GLN A 95 10.84 4.81 -16.17
CA GLN A 95 10.95 3.54 -15.45
C GLN A 95 11.78 2.51 -16.27
N TYR A 96 11.50 2.37 -17.54
CA TYR A 96 12.25 1.45 -18.41
C TYR A 96 13.66 1.93 -18.75
N LYS A 97 13.90 3.24 -18.78
CA LYS A 97 15.26 3.77 -18.86
C LYS A 97 16.08 3.38 -17.61
N ILE A 98 15.51 3.50 -16.43
CA ILE A 98 16.15 3.10 -15.17
C ILE A 98 16.35 1.58 -15.15
N TYR A 99 15.37 0.79 -15.57
CA TYR A 99 15.50 -0.66 -15.68
C TYR A 99 16.73 -1.07 -16.51
N ARG A 100 16.95 -0.44 -17.66
CA ARG A 100 18.13 -0.74 -18.51
C ARG A 100 19.46 -0.45 -17.80
N ASP A 101 19.55 0.62 -17.02
CA ASP A 101 20.74 0.91 -16.19
C ASP A 101 20.92 -0.14 -15.09
N VAL A 102 19.85 -0.46 -14.37
CA VAL A 102 19.84 -1.47 -13.31
C VAL A 102 20.23 -2.85 -13.86
N LYS A 103 19.68 -3.27 -15.01
CA LYS A 103 20.03 -4.53 -15.70
C LYS A 103 21.55 -4.63 -16.00
N LYS A 104 22.17 -3.54 -16.47
CA LYS A 104 23.61 -3.51 -16.71
C LYS A 104 24.42 -3.70 -15.43
N ARG A 105 23.98 -3.06 -14.34
CA ARG A 105 24.64 -3.18 -13.03
C ARG A 105 24.46 -4.56 -12.41
N LEU A 106 23.29 -5.18 -12.56
CA LEU A 106 23.03 -6.56 -12.14
C LEU A 106 23.99 -7.52 -12.83
N SER A 107 24.21 -7.35 -14.14
CA SER A 107 25.16 -8.18 -14.91
C SER A 107 26.59 -8.04 -14.38
N ALA A 108 27.02 -6.86 -13.98
CA ALA A 108 28.33 -6.64 -13.37
C ALA A 108 28.48 -7.31 -12.00
N GLU A 109 27.37 -7.57 -11.30
CA GLU A 109 27.32 -8.25 -10.01
C GLU A 109 27.09 -9.77 -10.12
N GLY A 110 27.06 -10.31 -11.35
CA GLY A 110 26.86 -11.74 -11.63
C GLY A 110 25.39 -12.17 -11.69
N ILE A 111 24.45 -11.21 -11.84
CA ILE A 111 23.03 -11.51 -12.08
C ILE A 111 22.69 -11.11 -13.50
N HIS A 112 22.66 -12.08 -14.40
CA HIS A 112 22.47 -11.87 -15.83
C HIS A 112 21.01 -12.12 -16.24
N ILE A 113 20.34 -11.13 -16.79
CA ILE A 113 19.05 -11.30 -17.44
C ILE A 113 19.33 -11.16 -18.93
N ILE A 114 19.29 -12.25 -19.70
CA ILE A 114 19.64 -12.28 -21.10
C ILE A 114 18.40 -12.52 -21.97
N SER A 115 18.45 -12.08 -23.23
CA SER A 115 17.49 -12.51 -24.25
C SER A 115 17.85 -13.91 -24.72
N PHE A 116 16.92 -14.61 -25.38
CA PHE A 116 17.19 -15.90 -25.99
C PHE A 116 18.33 -15.84 -27.00
N ASP A 117 18.43 -14.75 -27.78
CA ASP A 117 19.47 -14.58 -28.80
C ASP A 117 20.88 -14.43 -28.21
N GLU A 118 20.99 -13.95 -26.96
CA GLU A 118 22.26 -13.83 -26.23
C GLU A 118 22.72 -15.16 -25.62
N ALA A 119 21.86 -16.20 -25.62
CA ALA A 119 22.20 -17.52 -25.13
C ALA A 119 23.14 -18.24 -26.09
N ASN A 120 24.18 -18.93 -25.56
CA ASN A 120 25.06 -19.79 -26.34
C ASN A 120 24.37 -21.11 -26.69
N GLU A 121 25.01 -21.94 -27.57
CA GLU A 121 24.39 -23.16 -28.08
C GLU A 121 24.07 -24.20 -26.98
N GLU A 122 24.88 -24.29 -25.94
CA GLU A 122 24.63 -25.20 -24.83
C GLU A 122 23.48 -24.72 -23.93
N GLU A 123 23.40 -23.41 -23.68
CA GLU A 123 22.29 -22.77 -22.99
C GLU A 123 20.98 -22.93 -23.78
N LYS A 124 21.03 -22.76 -25.14
CA LYS A 124 19.87 -22.99 -25.99
C LYS A 124 19.39 -24.44 -25.96
N LEU A 125 20.31 -25.42 -25.94
CA LEU A 125 19.94 -26.82 -25.82
C LEU A 125 19.23 -27.13 -24.48
N TYR A 126 19.72 -26.55 -23.40
CA TYR A 126 19.03 -26.64 -22.09
C TYR A 126 17.64 -26.01 -22.15
N LEU A 127 17.54 -24.80 -22.69
CA LEU A 127 16.28 -24.07 -22.80
C LEU A 127 15.27 -24.79 -23.71
N GLU A 128 15.73 -25.39 -24.79
CA GLU A 128 14.87 -26.20 -25.68
C GLU A 128 14.26 -27.39 -24.95
N LYS A 129 15.10 -28.11 -24.17
CA LYS A 129 14.63 -29.21 -23.33
C LYS A 129 13.61 -28.72 -22.31
N TYR A 130 13.89 -27.61 -21.61
CA TYR A 130 13.00 -27.00 -20.64
C TYR A 130 11.65 -26.63 -21.26
N VAL A 131 11.65 -26.00 -22.44
CA VAL A 131 10.42 -25.65 -23.16
C VAL A 131 9.61 -26.90 -23.47
N LYS A 132 10.23 -27.97 -24.00
CA LYS A 132 9.54 -29.21 -24.39
C LYS A 132 8.96 -29.97 -23.20
N GLU A 133 9.67 -30.00 -22.06
CA GLU A 133 9.29 -30.80 -20.89
C GLU A 133 8.37 -30.04 -19.93
N GLU A 134 8.62 -28.72 -19.70
CA GLU A 134 7.94 -27.96 -18.66
C GLU A 134 6.91 -26.96 -19.19
N ILE A 135 7.17 -26.30 -20.33
CA ILE A 135 6.30 -25.23 -20.85
C ILE A 135 5.28 -25.78 -21.84
N TYR A 136 5.73 -26.54 -22.85
CA TYR A 136 4.88 -27.02 -23.92
C TYR A 136 3.65 -27.80 -23.44
N PRO A 137 3.75 -28.70 -22.46
CA PRO A 137 2.60 -29.49 -22.00
C PRO A 137 1.49 -28.68 -21.31
N VAL A 138 1.82 -27.48 -20.79
CA VAL A 138 0.90 -26.66 -19.99
C VAL A 138 0.33 -25.47 -20.73
N VAL A 139 0.80 -25.19 -21.96
CA VAL A 139 0.38 -24.03 -22.76
C VAL A 139 -0.54 -24.48 -23.89
N THR A 140 -1.69 -23.84 -24.02
CA THR A 140 -2.64 -24.07 -25.12
C THR A 140 -2.83 -22.79 -25.92
N PRO A 141 -2.48 -22.76 -27.21
CA PRO A 141 -2.73 -21.62 -28.07
C PRO A 141 -4.22 -21.36 -28.27
N LEU A 142 -4.61 -20.10 -28.30
CA LEU A 142 -5.97 -19.65 -28.52
C LEU A 142 -6.06 -19.00 -29.91
N ALA A 143 -6.81 -19.62 -30.82
CA ALA A 143 -7.08 -19.02 -32.13
C ALA A 143 -7.96 -17.78 -31.96
N VAL A 144 -7.69 -16.72 -32.70
CA VAL A 144 -8.47 -15.49 -32.69
C VAL A 144 -9.08 -15.27 -34.07
N ASP A 145 -10.41 -15.16 -34.06
CA ASP A 145 -11.16 -14.66 -35.21
C ASP A 145 -11.90 -13.39 -34.74
N THR A 146 -11.38 -12.23 -35.11
CA THR A 146 -11.90 -10.94 -34.65
C THR A 146 -13.35 -10.68 -35.08
N ALA A 147 -13.87 -11.43 -36.09
CA ALA A 147 -15.25 -11.32 -36.52
C ALA A 147 -16.22 -12.22 -35.71
N HIS A 148 -15.74 -13.34 -35.16
CA HIS A 148 -16.59 -14.34 -34.54
C HIS A 148 -16.17 -14.75 -33.12
N PHE A 149 -14.88 -14.76 -32.81
CA PHE A 149 -14.36 -15.22 -31.53
C PHE A 149 -13.09 -14.50 -31.10
N VAL A 150 -13.22 -13.76 -30.00
CA VAL A 150 -12.09 -13.18 -29.27
C VAL A 150 -12.00 -13.88 -27.90
N PRO A 151 -10.88 -14.55 -27.56
CA PRO A 151 -10.76 -15.21 -26.27
C PRO A 151 -10.77 -14.18 -25.14
N PHE A 152 -11.37 -14.59 -24.01
CA PHE A 152 -11.33 -13.74 -22.83
C PHE A 152 -9.91 -13.73 -22.25
N LEU A 153 -9.29 -12.54 -22.19
CA LEU A 153 -7.98 -12.31 -21.59
C LEU A 153 -8.17 -11.81 -20.16
N ALA A 154 -7.61 -12.54 -19.20
CA ALA A 154 -7.68 -12.17 -17.80
C ALA A 154 -6.89 -10.90 -17.50
N SER A 155 -7.33 -10.11 -16.49
CA SER A 155 -6.57 -8.96 -16.02
C SER A 155 -5.19 -9.38 -15.56
N LEU A 156 -4.17 -8.56 -15.90
CA LEU A 156 -2.76 -8.76 -15.55
C LEU A 156 -2.11 -10.04 -16.13
N SER A 157 -2.80 -10.77 -17.00
CA SER A 157 -2.19 -11.92 -17.66
C SER A 157 -1.23 -11.47 -18.76
N LEU A 158 -0.02 -12.05 -18.74
CA LEU A 158 0.96 -11.89 -19.79
C LEU A 158 0.67 -12.90 -20.92
N ASN A 159 0.68 -12.44 -22.15
CA ASN A 159 0.35 -13.23 -23.34
C ASN A 159 1.27 -12.84 -24.50
N LEU A 160 1.38 -13.71 -25.50
CA LEU A 160 2.00 -13.40 -26.78
C LEU A 160 0.92 -13.31 -27.86
N ALA A 161 0.90 -12.23 -28.60
CA ALA A 161 0.13 -12.11 -29.83
C ALA A 161 0.94 -12.68 -30.99
N VAL A 162 0.32 -13.52 -31.81
CA VAL A 162 0.99 -14.28 -32.86
C VAL A 162 0.27 -14.10 -34.18
N PHE A 163 1.02 -13.69 -35.23
CA PHE A 163 0.56 -13.74 -36.62
C PHE A 163 1.14 -14.96 -37.30
N LEU A 164 0.27 -15.70 -38.01
CA LEU A 164 0.54 -16.98 -38.61
C LEU A 164 0.21 -16.94 -40.09
N GLN A 165 1.10 -17.49 -40.94
CA GLN A 165 0.85 -17.74 -42.35
C GLN A 165 0.97 -19.22 -42.62
N ARG A 166 0.04 -19.81 -43.37
CA ARG A 166 0.13 -21.24 -43.74
C ARG A 166 1.33 -21.49 -44.66
N GLU A 167 2.02 -22.61 -44.45
CA GLU A 167 3.03 -23.07 -45.39
C GLU A 167 2.39 -23.24 -46.77
N GLY A 168 2.94 -22.56 -47.79
CA GLY A 168 2.35 -22.54 -49.14
C GLY A 168 1.48 -21.31 -49.45
N GLY A 169 1.35 -20.35 -48.56
CA GLY A 169 0.61 -19.08 -48.74
C GLY A 169 -0.83 -19.14 -48.23
N GLY A 170 -1.50 -18.01 -48.24
CA GLY A 170 -2.87 -17.86 -47.77
C GLY A 170 -3.06 -16.66 -46.87
N LEU A 171 -4.25 -16.51 -46.29
CA LEU A 171 -4.59 -15.44 -45.39
C LEU A 171 -3.82 -15.56 -44.07
N THR A 172 -3.35 -14.43 -43.52
CA THR A 172 -2.76 -14.34 -42.19
C THR A 172 -3.82 -14.68 -41.14
N LYS A 173 -3.49 -15.61 -40.25
CA LYS A 173 -4.29 -15.93 -39.08
C LYS A 173 -3.67 -15.30 -37.83
N ALA A 174 -4.46 -15.14 -36.80
CA ALA A 174 -3.98 -14.63 -35.52
C ALA A 174 -4.27 -15.61 -34.38
N ALA A 175 -3.40 -15.63 -33.40
CA ALA A 175 -3.56 -16.40 -32.17
C ALA A 175 -3.00 -15.66 -31.00
N VAL A 176 -3.45 -16.07 -29.79
CA VAL A 176 -2.87 -15.65 -28.51
C VAL A 176 -2.26 -16.88 -27.85
N LEU A 177 -1.02 -16.75 -27.37
CA LEU A 177 -0.31 -17.77 -26.63
C LEU A 177 -0.14 -17.28 -25.18
N PRO A 178 -0.89 -17.83 -24.20
CA PRO A 178 -0.79 -17.43 -22.81
C PRO A 178 0.56 -17.82 -22.21
N VAL A 179 1.17 -16.94 -21.41
CA VAL A 179 2.37 -17.25 -20.63
C VAL A 179 1.95 -17.92 -19.32
N PRO A 180 2.43 -19.15 -19.01
CA PRO A 180 1.86 -19.98 -17.93
C PRO A 180 2.44 -19.64 -16.54
N LEU A 181 2.45 -18.38 -16.13
CA LEU A 181 3.08 -17.89 -14.90
C LEU A 181 2.51 -18.45 -13.58
N LYS A 182 1.45 -19.27 -13.64
CA LYS A 182 0.92 -19.96 -12.47
C LYS A 182 1.62 -21.30 -12.18
N THR A 183 2.28 -21.84 -13.18
CA THR A 183 2.89 -23.18 -13.16
C THR A 183 4.39 -23.16 -13.43
N VAL A 184 4.85 -22.12 -14.12
CA VAL A 184 6.26 -21.94 -14.51
C VAL A 184 6.73 -20.58 -13.98
N PRO A 185 7.96 -20.46 -13.43
CA PRO A 185 8.53 -19.16 -13.05
C PRO A 185 8.67 -18.28 -14.29
N ARG A 186 8.58 -16.97 -14.09
CA ARG A 186 8.73 -16.04 -15.21
C ARG A 186 10.19 -15.88 -15.62
N LEU A 187 11.10 -15.88 -14.66
CA LEU A 187 12.54 -15.85 -14.86
C LEU A 187 13.07 -17.28 -14.76
N ILE A 188 13.38 -17.87 -15.92
CA ILE A 188 13.90 -19.24 -16.02
C ILE A 188 15.40 -19.19 -15.86
N GLU A 189 15.90 -19.82 -14.82
CA GLU A 189 17.32 -19.88 -14.53
C GLU A 189 18.01 -20.93 -15.39
N ILE A 190 19.11 -20.53 -16.03
CA ILE A 190 19.99 -21.41 -16.79
C ILE A 190 21.09 -21.94 -15.85
N PRO A 191 21.35 -23.25 -15.81
CA PRO A 191 22.44 -23.82 -15.01
C PRO A 191 23.78 -23.18 -15.35
N GLN A 192 24.55 -22.86 -14.33
CA GLN A 192 25.68 -21.94 -14.32
C GLN A 192 26.79 -22.25 -15.32
N LYS A 193 27.18 -21.23 -16.11
CA LYS A 193 28.50 -21.15 -16.78
C LYS A 193 29.06 -19.74 -16.91
N ARG A 194 28.30 -18.69 -16.52
CA ARG A 194 28.72 -17.28 -16.67
C ARG A 194 29.26 -16.64 -15.40
N GLY A 195 29.45 -17.43 -14.34
CA GLY A 195 29.91 -16.91 -13.04
C GLY A 195 28.82 -16.12 -12.31
N GLY A 196 27.75 -16.80 -11.85
CA GLY A 196 26.61 -16.24 -11.17
C GLY A 196 25.29 -16.80 -11.70
N HIS A 197 24.20 -16.08 -11.49
CA HIS A 197 22.87 -16.49 -11.94
C HIS A 197 22.56 -15.92 -13.33
N THR A 198 22.05 -16.75 -14.22
CA THR A 198 21.63 -16.34 -15.58
C THR A 198 20.18 -16.70 -15.80
N PHE A 199 19.39 -15.72 -16.22
CA PHE A 199 17.94 -15.85 -16.40
C PHE A 199 17.52 -15.45 -17.80
N VAL A 200 16.49 -16.13 -18.31
CA VAL A 200 15.74 -15.76 -19.52
C VAL A 200 14.26 -15.63 -19.16
N PHE A 201 13.57 -14.66 -19.72
CA PHE A 201 12.13 -14.54 -19.52
C PHE A 201 11.37 -15.66 -20.21
N CYS A 202 10.34 -16.21 -19.58
CA CYS A 202 9.47 -17.25 -20.12
C CYS A 202 8.82 -16.84 -21.44
N GLU A 203 8.39 -15.58 -21.56
CA GLU A 203 7.84 -15.03 -22.79
C GLU A 203 8.85 -15.00 -23.96
N ASP A 204 10.13 -14.78 -23.69
CA ASP A 204 11.18 -14.83 -24.72
C ASP A 204 11.38 -16.26 -25.25
N LEU A 205 11.32 -17.26 -24.35
CA LEU A 205 11.37 -18.68 -24.75
C LEU A 205 10.15 -19.09 -25.55
N LEU A 206 8.96 -18.68 -25.13
CA LEU A 206 7.74 -18.94 -25.89
C LEU A 206 7.75 -18.28 -27.25
N ALA A 207 8.38 -17.11 -27.40
CA ALA A 207 8.54 -16.45 -28.67
C ALA A 207 9.53 -17.20 -29.55
N ALA A 208 10.69 -17.63 -29.04
CA ALA A 208 11.73 -18.35 -29.76
C ALA A 208 11.25 -19.74 -30.23
N TYR A 209 10.56 -20.46 -29.38
CA TYR A 209 10.05 -21.81 -29.66
C TYR A 209 8.56 -21.82 -30.06
N GLY A 210 8.02 -20.69 -30.46
CA GLY A 210 6.61 -20.53 -30.85
C GLY A 210 6.18 -21.52 -31.95
N HIS A 211 7.07 -21.90 -32.88
CA HIS A 211 6.82 -22.85 -33.94
C HIS A 211 6.34 -24.23 -33.44
N LEU A 212 6.71 -24.63 -32.23
CA LEU A 212 6.24 -25.90 -31.64
C LEU A 212 4.72 -25.90 -31.40
N PHE A 213 4.13 -24.73 -31.19
CA PHE A 213 2.70 -24.58 -30.88
C PHE A 213 1.82 -24.44 -32.13
N PHE A 214 2.43 -24.20 -33.32
CA PHE A 214 1.70 -23.93 -34.55
C PHE A 214 2.22 -24.77 -35.72
N PRO A 215 2.14 -26.11 -35.64
CA PRO A 215 2.65 -26.98 -36.73
C PRO A 215 1.92 -26.68 -38.04
N GLY A 216 2.69 -26.60 -39.14
CA GLY A 216 2.16 -26.27 -40.46
C GLY A 216 1.93 -24.78 -40.75
N TYR A 217 2.37 -23.91 -39.82
CA TYR A 217 2.32 -22.47 -39.98
C TYR A 217 3.70 -21.83 -39.77
N ILE A 218 3.96 -20.75 -40.49
CA ILE A 218 5.10 -19.87 -40.32
C ILE A 218 4.64 -18.71 -39.43
N ILE A 219 5.37 -18.45 -38.37
CA ILE A 219 5.13 -17.27 -37.52
C ILE A 219 5.75 -16.06 -38.21
N THR A 220 4.93 -15.08 -38.57
CA THR A 220 5.38 -13.85 -39.21
C THR A 220 5.67 -12.74 -38.23
N GLU A 221 4.99 -12.74 -37.09
CA GLU A 221 5.24 -11.84 -35.98
C GLU A 221 4.75 -12.48 -34.68
N ILE A 222 5.53 -12.32 -33.58
CA ILE A 222 5.16 -12.74 -32.23
C ILE A 222 5.64 -11.69 -31.26
N LYS A 223 4.73 -11.19 -30.39
CA LYS A 223 5.00 -10.07 -29.45
C LYS A 223 4.28 -10.23 -28.12
N PRO A 224 4.97 -9.92 -27.00
CA PRO A 224 4.33 -9.92 -25.69
C PRO A 224 3.37 -8.75 -25.52
N PHE A 225 2.30 -9.01 -24.80
CA PHE A 225 1.36 -7.99 -24.37
C PHE A 225 0.69 -8.37 -23.04
N ARG A 226 0.21 -7.35 -22.32
CA ARG A 226 -0.47 -7.50 -21.05
C ARG A 226 -1.67 -6.57 -20.99
N LEU A 227 -2.81 -7.06 -20.48
CA LEU A 227 -4.05 -6.32 -20.37
C LEU A 227 -4.40 -6.09 -18.91
N THR A 228 -4.63 -4.82 -18.53
CA THR A 228 -5.16 -4.45 -17.23
C THR A 228 -6.64 -4.15 -17.36
N ARG A 229 -7.46 -4.72 -16.45
CA ARG A 229 -8.92 -4.52 -16.43
C ARG A 229 -9.35 -3.81 -15.16
N ASP A 230 -10.50 -3.15 -15.23
CA ASP A 230 -11.19 -2.63 -14.07
C ASP A 230 -11.42 -3.73 -13.03
N ALA A 231 -11.04 -3.43 -11.80
CA ALA A 231 -11.16 -4.33 -10.66
C ALA A 231 -11.91 -3.68 -9.48
N ASP A 232 -12.54 -2.52 -9.68
CA ASP A 232 -13.33 -1.90 -8.63
C ASP A 232 -14.59 -2.72 -8.36
N LEU A 233 -14.90 -2.91 -7.08
CA LEU A 233 -16.05 -3.71 -6.65
C LEU A 233 -17.23 -2.77 -6.40
N GLU A 234 -18.25 -2.87 -7.22
CA GLU A 234 -19.55 -2.30 -6.91
C GLU A 234 -20.28 -3.20 -5.91
N ILE A 235 -20.29 -2.78 -4.65
CA ILE A 235 -21.01 -3.45 -3.57
C ILE A 235 -22.14 -2.52 -3.14
N SER A 236 -23.38 -2.99 -3.23
CA SER A 236 -24.54 -2.24 -2.76
C SER A 236 -24.37 -1.86 -1.28
N LYS A 237 -24.59 -0.59 -0.96
CA LYS A 237 -24.52 -0.08 0.42
C LYS A 237 -25.61 -0.69 1.32
N ASP A 238 -26.72 -1.10 0.72
CA ASP A 238 -27.93 -1.62 1.38
C ASP A 238 -28.06 -3.14 1.29
N ALA A 239 -26.97 -3.85 0.99
CA ALA A 239 -27.00 -5.31 0.88
C ALA A 239 -27.34 -5.97 2.22
N ALA A 240 -28.46 -6.68 2.27
CA ALA A 240 -28.90 -7.41 3.46
C ALA A 240 -27.92 -8.57 3.81
N ASP A 241 -27.27 -9.17 2.82
CA ASP A 241 -26.18 -10.15 3.00
C ASP A 241 -24.91 -9.63 2.30
N LEU A 242 -24.08 -8.96 3.06
CA LEU A 242 -22.83 -8.39 2.60
C LEU A 242 -21.87 -9.47 2.07
N LEU A 243 -21.81 -10.62 2.70
CA LEU A 243 -20.92 -11.72 2.32
C LEU A 243 -21.29 -12.31 0.95
N ALA A 244 -22.60 -12.50 0.69
CA ALA A 244 -23.08 -12.98 -0.60
C ALA A 244 -22.80 -11.96 -1.71
N GLU A 245 -23.01 -10.66 -1.43
CA GLU A 245 -22.77 -9.61 -2.42
C GLU A 245 -21.27 -9.45 -2.73
N VAL A 246 -20.37 -9.52 -1.74
CA VAL A 246 -18.91 -9.53 -1.96
C VAL A 246 -18.52 -10.71 -2.85
N LYS A 247 -19.01 -11.93 -2.60
CA LYS A 247 -18.73 -13.11 -3.44
C LYS A 247 -19.22 -12.95 -4.87
N LYS A 248 -20.40 -12.36 -5.07
CA LYS A 248 -20.97 -12.06 -6.39
C LYS A 248 -20.11 -11.02 -7.14
N SER A 249 -19.73 -9.95 -6.46
CA SER A 249 -18.88 -8.88 -7.02
C SER A 249 -17.49 -9.38 -7.37
N LEU A 250 -16.88 -10.28 -6.58
CA LEU A 250 -15.61 -10.94 -6.91
C LEU A 250 -15.67 -11.74 -8.23
N LYS A 251 -16.80 -12.38 -8.53
CA LYS A 251 -17.00 -13.07 -9.83
C LYS A 251 -17.11 -12.06 -10.98
N LYS A 252 -17.80 -10.93 -10.78
CA LYS A 252 -17.93 -9.86 -11.79
C LYS A 252 -16.59 -9.16 -12.08
N ARG A 253 -15.77 -8.90 -11.04
CA ARG A 253 -14.43 -8.31 -11.15
C ARG A 253 -13.56 -8.99 -12.22
N LYS A 254 -13.65 -10.32 -12.34
CA LYS A 254 -12.89 -11.07 -13.34
C LYS A 254 -13.19 -10.66 -14.78
N LYS A 255 -14.33 -10.03 -15.04
CA LYS A 255 -14.81 -9.59 -16.36
C LYS A 255 -14.86 -8.06 -16.52
N GLY A 256 -14.11 -7.31 -15.72
CA GLY A 256 -14.06 -5.85 -15.78
C GLY A 256 -13.64 -5.32 -17.16
N ALA A 257 -14.05 -4.10 -17.48
CA ALA A 257 -13.67 -3.43 -18.73
C ALA A 257 -12.15 -3.24 -18.83
N PRO A 258 -11.55 -3.29 -20.03
CA PRO A 258 -10.13 -3.04 -20.21
C PRO A 258 -9.81 -1.57 -19.99
N VAL A 259 -8.67 -1.30 -19.34
CA VAL A 259 -8.26 0.07 -18.99
C VAL A 259 -6.84 0.41 -19.42
N ARG A 260 -5.99 -0.60 -19.70
CA ARG A 260 -4.61 -0.41 -20.15
C ARG A 260 -4.14 -1.63 -20.92
N LEU A 261 -3.43 -1.40 -22.02
CA LEU A 261 -2.71 -2.41 -22.80
C LEU A 261 -1.22 -2.06 -22.81
N GLU A 262 -0.38 -2.96 -22.38
CA GLU A 262 1.07 -2.87 -22.47
C GLU A 262 1.57 -3.83 -23.56
N THR A 263 2.47 -3.37 -24.43
CA THR A 263 3.05 -4.20 -25.51
C THR A 263 4.46 -3.76 -25.87
N ASP A 264 5.24 -4.64 -26.49
CA ASP A 264 6.58 -4.31 -27.02
C ASP A 264 6.50 -3.10 -27.97
N CYS A 265 7.38 -2.13 -27.80
CA CYS A 265 7.45 -0.93 -28.65
C CYS A 265 7.79 -1.21 -30.13
N ARG A 266 8.20 -2.45 -30.47
CA ARG A 266 8.57 -2.91 -31.82
C ARG A 266 7.46 -3.70 -32.50
N VAL A 267 6.19 -3.51 -32.12
CA VAL A 267 5.05 -4.13 -32.81
C VAL A 267 4.81 -3.46 -34.16
N SER A 268 4.46 -4.25 -35.17
CA SER A 268 4.02 -3.70 -36.46
C SER A 268 2.71 -2.94 -36.35
N PRO A 269 2.40 -2.01 -37.27
CA PRO A 269 1.10 -1.34 -37.29
C PRO A 269 -0.09 -2.31 -37.35
N ALA A 270 0.09 -3.45 -38.08
CA ALA A 270 -0.93 -4.50 -38.16
C ALA A 270 -1.14 -5.20 -36.80
N MET A 271 -0.05 -5.54 -36.10
CA MET A 271 -0.12 -6.15 -34.77
C MET A 271 -0.72 -5.16 -33.76
N ARG A 272 -0.34 -3.89 -33.82
CA ARG A 272 -0.93 -2.84 -32.97
C ARG A 272 -2.45 -2.72 -33.16
N TYR A 273 -2.90 -2.70 -34.41
CA TYR A 273 -4.33 -2.68 -34.71
C TYR A 273 -5.06 -3.94 -34.20
N PHE A 274 -4.44 -5.10 -34.39
CA PHE A 274 -4.96 -6.36 -33.88
C PHE A 274 -5.07 -6.36 -32.35
N LEU A 275 -4.02 -5.94 -31.64
CA LEU A 275 -4.01 -5.85 -30.19
C LEU A 275 -5.06 -4.87 -29.67
N LYS A 276 -5.19 -3.70 -30.27
CA LYS A 276 -6.23 -2.72 -29.95
C LYS A 276 -7.64 -3.33 -30.05
N THR A 277 -7.89 -4.06 -31.14
CA THR A 277 -9.18 -4.71 -31.40
C THR A 277 -9.49 -5.84 -30.42
N VAL A 278 -8.50 -6.74 -30.17
CA VAL A 278 -8.67 -7.89 -29.27
C VAL A 278 -8.79 -7.46 -27.81
N ALA A 279 -8.06 -6.42 -27.42
CA ALA A 279 -8.10 -5.89 -26.06
C ALA A 279 -9.30 -4.96 -25.83
N ASP A 280 -9.97 -4.49 -26.89
CA ASP A 280 -11.07 -3.51 -26.82
C ASP A 280 -10.67 -2.23 -26.07
N VAL A 281 -9.56 -1.62 -26.49
CA VAL A 281 -8.99 -0.41 -25.89
C VAL A 281 -8.86 0.72 -26.91
N GLU A 282 -8.76 1.95 -26.43
CA GLU A 282 -8.46 3.10 -27.26
C GLU A 282 -6.95 3.31 -27.45
N GLU A 283 -6.55 4.12 -28.42
CA GLU A 283 -5.15 4.40 -28.72
C GLU A 283 -4.39 4.97 -27.53
N ALA A 284 -5.03 5.81 -26.74
CA ALA A 284 -4.47 6.42 -25.54
C ALA A 284 -4.20 5.40 -24.40
N ASP A 285 -4.84 4.24 -24.44
CA ASP A 285 -4.67 3.18 -23.42
C ASP A 285 -3.48 2.26 -23.72
N ILE A 286 -2.80 2.42 -24.87
CA ILE A 286 -1.70 1.56 -25.32
C ILE A 286 -0.37 2.14 -24.85
N TYR A 287 0.37 1.34 -24.06
CA TYR A 287 1.68 1.66 -23.52
C TYR A 287 2.75 0.84 -24.22
N GLU A 288 3.62 1.51 -24.95
CA GLU A 288 4.76 0.90 -25.64
C GLU A 288 5.92 0.70 -24.68
N ILE A 289 6.34 -0.54 -24.52
CA ILE A 289 7.34 -0.98 -23.55
C ILE A 289 8.66 -1.28 -24.27
N ASP A 290 9.73 -0.58 -23.85
CA ASP A 290 11.11 -0.84 -24.31
C ASP A 290 11.86 -1.73 -23.30
N GLY A 291 11.38 -2.95 -23.14
CA GLY A 291 11.87 -3.94 -22.19
C GLY A 291 10.86 -5.06 -21.93
N PRO A 292 11.01 -5.83 -20.86
CA PRO A 292 10.03 -6.86 -20.50
C PRO A 292 8.70 -6.20 -20.13
N VAL A 293 7.62 -6.70 -20.68
CA VAL A 293 6.27 -6.23 -20.32
C VAL A 293 5.99 -6.65 -18.89
N ASP A 294 5.69 -5.69 -18.00
CA ASP A 294 5.51 -5.92 -16.57
C ASP A 294 6.81 -6.15 -15.76
N LEU A 295 7.21 -5.15 -15.00
CA LEU A 295 8.41 -5.23 -14.14
C LEU A 295 8.15 -5.91 -12.79
N THR A 296 6.91 -6.30 -12.46
CA THR A 296 6.63 -7.02 -11.19
C THR A 296 7.33 -8.38 -11.15
N GLY A 297 7.59 -9.01 -12.32
CA GLY A 297 8.35 -10.25 -12.40
C GLY A 297 9.78 -10.15 -11.84
N LEU A 298 10.34 -8.95 -11.74
CA LEU A 298 11.67 -8.76 -11.17
C LEU A 298 11.74 -9.03 -9.65
N PHE A 299 10.59 -9.10 -8.95
CA PHE A 299 10.58 -9.55 -7.54
C PHE A 299 11.24 -10.93 -7.36
N GLU A 300 11.21 -11.80 -8.39
CA GLU A 300 11.80 -13.13 -8.32
C GLU A 300 13.32 -13.10 -8.05
N ILE A 301 14.04 -12.11 -8.58
CA ILE A 301 15.50 -11.98 -8.37
C ILE A 301 15.87 -11.24 -7.08
N THR A 302 14.96 -10.50 -6.48
CA THR A 302 15.26 -9.73 -5.25
C THR A 302 15.50 -10.60 -4.04
N ALA A 303 15.04 -11.86 -4.06
CA ALA A 303 15.18 -12.83 -2.99
C ALA A 303 16.33 -13.83 -3.20
N LEU A 304 17.14 -13.68 -4.27
CA LEU A 304 18.29 -14.55 -4.53
C LEU A 304 19.20 -14.64 -3.32
N PRO A 305 19.58 -15.84 -2.86
CA PRO A 305 20.56 -16.00 -1.81
C PRO A 305 21.93 -15.44 -2.24
N GLU A 306 22.87 -15.28 -1.31
CA GLU A 306 24.27 -14.89 -1.55
C GLU A 306 24.49 -13.41 -1.97
N TYR A 307 23.43 -12.62 -2.18
CA TYR A 307 23.52 -11.20 -2.58
C TYR A 307 23.11 -10.23 -1.46
N ASP A 308 23.29 -10.59 -0.20
CA ASP A 308 22.90 -9.72 0.93
C ASP A 308 23.58 -8.36 0.91
N ARG A 309 24.81 -8.27 0.37
CA ARG A 309 25.52 -7.00 0.15
C ARG A 309 24.83 -6.04 -0.82
N LEU A 310 23.92 -6.55 -1.65
CA LEU A 310 23.11 -5.78 -2.62
C LEU A 310 21.72 -5.41 -2.08
N ARG A 311 21.46 -5.66 -0.78
CA ARG A 311 20.23 -5.31 -0.06
C ARG A 311 20.51 -4.37 1.08
N PHE A 312 19.47 -3.74 1.61
CA PHE A 312 19.58 -3.12 2.93
C PHE A 312 20.00 -4.17 3.98
N PRO A 313 20.85 -3.80 4.93
CA PRO A 313 21.17 -4.70 6.05
C PRO A 313 19.90 -5.23 6.69
N ALA A 314 19.85 -6.52 7.07
CA ALA A 314 18.65 -7.08 7.66
C ALA A 314 18.19 -6.22 8.86
N ALA A 315 16.93 -5.76 8.84
CA ALA A 315 16.36 -5.09 10.01
C ALA A 315 16.13 -6.13 11.10
N SER A 316 16.64 -5.84 12.28
CA SER A 316 16.38 -6.64 13.47
C SER A 316 15.46 -5.85 14.40
N PRO A 317 14.13 -6.07 14.33
CA PRO A 317 13.22 -5.41 15.26
C PRO A 317 13.60 -5.72 16.69
N GLN A 318 13.79 -4.69 17.51
CA GLN A 318 14.18 -4.85 18.89
C GLN A 318 12.96 -5.21 19.77
N PRO A 319 13.14 -5.90 20.90
CA PRO A 319 12.07 -6.01 21.88
C PRO A 319 11.58 -4.64 22.33
N VAL A 320 10.30 -4.55 22.71
CA VAL A 320 9.75 -3.32 23.29
C VAL A 320 10.46 -3.06 24.63
N TRP A 321 11.26 -2.00 24.69
CA TRP A 321 12.15 -1.73 25.82
C TRP A 321 11.41 -1.57 27.16
N GLU A 322 10.20 -1.03 27.14
CA GLU A 322 9.35 -0.87 28.32
C GLU A 322 8.91 -2.21 28.94
N LEU A 323 8.97 -3.30 28.17
CA LEU A 323 8.63 -4.66 28.61
C LEU A 323 9.85 -5.50 28.99
N LEU A 324 11.08 -5.08 28.67
CA LEU A 324 12.30 -5.86 28.92
C LEU A 324 12.50 -6.26 30.39
N PRO A 325 12.21 -5.41 31.39
CA PRO A 325 12.40 -5.77 32.79
C PRO A 325 11.44 -6.85 33.31
N TYR A 326 10.42 -7.21 32.50
CA TYR A 326 9.31 -8.02 32.96
C TYR A 326 9.20 -9.35 32.19
N ARG A 327 8.67 -10.37 32.88
CA ARG A 327 8.27 -11.62 32.21
C ARG A 327 6.93 -11.42 31.51
N LYS A 328 6.65 -12.23 30.49
CA LYS A 328 5.39 -12.13 29.71
C LYS A 328 4.14 -12.20 30.59
N GLU A 329 4.16 -13.05 31.60
CA GLU A 329 3.05 -13.26 32.53
C GLU A 329 2.73 -12.02 33.39
N GLU A 330 3.69 -11.09 33.49
CA GLU A 330 3.54 -9.84 34.24
C GLU A 330 2.89 -8.72 33.42
N LEU A 331 2.57 -8.95 32.14
CA LEU A 331 2.05 -7.95 31.20
C LEU A 331 0.87 -7.15 31.78
N TRP A 332 -0.11 -7.84 32.37
CA TRP A 332 -1.27 -7.19 32.96
C TRP A 332 -0.91 -6.20 34.07
N SER A 333 0.03 -6.60 34.93
CA SER A 333 0.47 -5.75 36.05
C SER A 333 1.28 -4.55 35.56
N VAL A 334 2.03 -4.70 34.48
CA VAL A 334 2.82 -3.62 33.87
C VAL A 334 1.89 -2.60 33.20
N VAL A 335 0.97 -3.06 32.33
CA VAL A 335 0.03 -2.20 31.64
C VAL A 335 -0.95 -1.49 32.61
N LYS A 336 -1.25 -2.11 33.74
CA LYS A 336 -2.04 -1.49 34.83
C LYS A 336 -1.31 -0.29 35.44
N LYS A 337 0.02 -0.28 35.47
CA LYS A 337 0.84 0.79 36.07
C LYS A 337 1.11 1.93 35.11
N HIS A 338 1.39 1.64 33.85
CA HIS A 338 1.67 2.64 32.81
C HIS A 338 1.35 2.08 31.42
N ASN A 339 1.05 2.97 30.50
CA ASN A 339 0.84 2.62 29.10
C ASN A 339 2.16 2.14 28.47
N ILE A 340 2.07 1.26 27.48
CA ILE A 340 3.21 0.77 26.68
C ILE A 340 3.05 1.30 25.26
N MET A 341 4.11 1.89 24.70
CA MET A 341 4.13 2.34 23.32
C MET A 341 5.06 1.47 22.49
N MET A 342 4.61 1.11 21.30
CA MET A 342 5.36 0.31 20.31
C MET A 342 5.54 1.11 19.04
N HIS A 343 6.76 1.11 18.47
CA HIS A 343 7.08 1.77 17.20
C HIS A 343 7.65 0.76 16.20
N HIS A 344 6.76 0.19 15.38
CA HIS A 344 7.14 -0.73 14.32
C HIS A 344 7.75 0.03 13.11
N PRO A 345 8.66 -0.60 12.33
CA PRO A 345 9.23 -1.94 12.46
C PRO A 345 10.45 -2.01 13.38
N TYR A 346 10.82 -0.92 14.03
CA TYR A 346 12.02 -0.81 14.88
C TYR A 346 11.90 -1.66 16.15
N GLU A 347 10.68 -1.73 16.69
CA GLU A 347 10.32 -2.65 17.76
C GLU A 347 9.41 -3.77 17.23
N THR A 348 9.57 -4.96 17.81
CA THR A 348 8.90 -6.18 17.34
C THR A 348 7.38 -6.12 17.52
N PHE A 349 6.65 -6.70 16.56
CA PHE A 349 5.21 -6.93 16.69
C PHE A 349 4.85 -8.05 17.69
N ALA A 350 5.83 -8.81 18.15
CA ALA A 350 5.62 -9.94 19.06
C ALA A 350 4.90 -9.53 20.36
N ALA A 351 5.09 -8.30 20.84
CA ALA A 351 4.37 -7.80 22.03
C ALA A 351 2.84 -7.75 21.83
N VAL A 352 2.38 -7.48 20.60
CA VAL A 352 0.95 -7.51 20.25
C VAL A 352 0.45 -8.96 20.12
N ASP A 353 1.24 -9.84 19.51
CA ASP A 353 0.93 -11.27 19.44
C ASP A 353 0.85 -11.88 20.86
N ASP A 354 1.82 -11.55 21.74
CA ASP A 354 1.87 -12.00 23.13
C ASP A 354 0.66 -11.48 23.94
N PHE A 355 0.23 -10.24 23.72
CA PHE A 355 -0.95 -9.70 24.39
C PHE A 355 -2.21 -10.52 24.11
N ILE A 356 -2.44 -10.88 22.84
CA ILE A 356 -3.60 -11.67 22.44
C ILE A 356 -3.45 -13.13 22.86
N TYR A 357 -2.24 -13.70 22.73
CA TYR A 357 -1.95 -15.07 23.15
C TYR A 357 -2.14 -15.28 24.66
N LEU A 358 -1.63 -14.36 25.49
CA LEU A 358 -1.83 -14.39 26.92
C LEU A 358 -3.32 -14.25 27.27
N ALA A 359 -4.03 -13.35 26.62
CA ALA A 359 -5.46 -13.20 26.81
C ALA A 359 -6.25 -14.49 26.47
N ALA A 360 -5.81 -15.24 25.46
CA ALA A 360 -6.45 -16.51 25.10
C ALA A 360 -6.29 -17.59 26.18
N LYS A 361 -5.17 -17.60 26.89
CA LYS A 361 -4.82 -18.62 27.88
C LYS A 361 -5.16 -18.28 29.33
N ASP A 362 -5.22 -17.00 29.65
CA ASP A 362 -5.45 -16.54 31.02
C ASP A 362 -6.89 -16.86 31.49
N PRO A 363 -7.10 -17.68 32.55
CA PRO A 363 -8.43 -18.06 33.01
C PRO A 363 -9.26 -16.88 33.53
N ASP A 364 -8.61 -15.76 33.92
CA ASP A 364 -9.29 -14.58 34.40
C ASP A 364 -9.78 -13.66 33.26
N VAL A 365 -9.39 -13.90 32.02
CA VAL A 365 -9.91 -13.19 30.84
C VAL A 365 -11.29 -13.72 30.49
N LEU A 366 -12.26 -12.80 30.48
CA LEU A 366 -13.68 -13.08 30.23
C LEU A 366 -14.05 -12.90 28.77
N ALA A 367 -13.51 -11.85 28.13
CA ALA A 367 -13.84 -11.52 26.75
C ALA A 367 -12.67 -10.91 25.99
N ILE A 368 -12.62 -11.16 24.67
CA ILE A 368 -11.72 -10.52 23.73
C ILE A 368 -12.54 -9.97 22.57
N LYS A 369 -12.39 -8.69 22.24
CA LYS A 369 -13.03 -8.07 21.08
C LYS A 369 -11.96 -7.41 20.19
N GLN A 370 -12.02 -7.66 18.87
CA GLN A 370 -10.99 -7.19 17.96
C GLN A 370 -11.53 -6.81 16.58
N THR A 371 -10.95 -5.75 15.98
CA THR A 371 -11.17 -5.40 14.56
C THR A 371 -10.04 -5.95 13.70
N LEU A 372 -10.37 -6.58 12.57
CA LEU A 372 -9.41 -7.12 11.62
C LEU A 372 -9.71 -6.62 10.20
N TYR A 373 -8.70 -6.01 9.56
CA TYR A 373 -8.83 -5.43 8.22
C TYR A 373 -8.02 -6.20 7.17
N ARG A 374 -6.71 -6.35 7.37
CA ARG A 374 -5.80 -7.16 6.53
C ARG A 374 -5.08 -8.14 7.41
N VAL A 375 -5.38 -9.41 7.24
CA VAL A 375 -4.80 -10.51 8.02
C VAL A 375 -3.90 -11.34 7.11
N GLY A 376 -2.66 -11.59 7.54
CA GLY A 376 -1.75 -12.45 6.78
C GLY A 376 -2.31 -13.85 6.53
N THR A 377 -1.78 -14.55 5.52
CA THR A 377 -2.18 -15.93 5.21
C THR A 377 -1.99 -16.89 6.40
N ARG A 378 -0.90 -16.70 7.16
CA ARG A 378 -0.69 -17.32 8.47
C ARG A 378 -0.72 -16.21 9.53
N SER A 379 -1.57 -16.33 10.53
CA SER A 379 -1.77 -15.30 11.56
C SER A 379 -1.90 -15.94 12.93
N ALA A 380 -0.90 -15.71 13.79
CA ALA A 380 -0.93 -16.16 15.19
C ALA A 380 -2.14 -15.57 15.95
N ILE A 381 -2.56 -14.36 15.57
CA ILE A 381 -3.73 -13.69 16.15
C ILE A 381 -5.02 -14.47 15.87
N ILE A 382 -5.23 -14.94 14.64
CA ILE A 382 -6.42 -15.75 14.29
C ILE A 382 -6.42 -17.05 15.08
N ASP A 383 -5.26 -17.69 15.22
CA ASP A 383 -5.13 -18.95 15.96
C ASP A 383 -5.38 -18.71 17.46
N ALA A 384 -4.84 -17.63 18.05
CA ALA A 384 -5.08 -17.28 19.45
C ALA A 384 -6.56 -16.90 19.75
N LEU A 385 -7.23 -16.18 18.83
CA LEU A 385 -8.64 -15.85 18.99
C LEU A 385 -9.55 -17.11 18.93
N ALA A 386 -9.23 -18.06 18.03
CA ALA A 386 -9.92 -19.34 17.96
C ALA A 386 -9.70 -20.15 19.26
N GLU A 387 -8.45 -20.26 19.73
CA GLU A 387 -8.11 -20.92 21.01
C GLU A 387 -8.84 -20.27 22.20
N ALA A 388 -8.97 -18.93 22.19
CA ALA A 388 -9.70 -18.23 23.26
C ALA A 388 -11.18 -18.64 23.30
N ALA A 389 -11.86 -18.75 22.17
CA ALA A 389 -13.24 -19.19 22.09
C ALA A 389 -13.39 -20.66 22.51
N GLU A 390 -12.51 -21.54 22.05
CA GLU A 390 -12.46 -22.94 22.47
C GLU A 390 -12.23 -23.09 23.98
N ASN A 391 -11.49 -22.16 24.60
CA ASN A 391 -11.29 -22.07 26.06
C ASN A 391 -12.51 -21.45 26.81
N GLY A 392 -13.63 -21.22 26.12
CA GLY A 392 -14.88 -20.74 26.72
C GLY A 392 -14.95 -19.24 26.97
N LYS A 393 -14.09 -18.42 26.34
CA LYS A 393 -14.14 -16.95 26.43
C LYS A 393 -15.11 -16.37 25.42
N GLU A 394 -15.72 -15.24 25.74
CA GLU A 394 -16.53 -14.47 24.79
C GLU A 394 -15.62 -13.74 23.78
N VAL A 395 -15.54 -14.24 22.55
CA VAL A 395 -14.70 -13.67 21.48
C VAL A 395 -15.55 -13.03 20.41
N THR A 396 -15.44 -11.71 20.23
CA THR A 396 -16.11 -10.97 19.15
C THR A 396 -15.08 -10.40 18.19
N VAL A 397 -15.21 -10.75 16.92
CA VAL A 397 -14.28 -10.28 15.87
C VAL A 397 -15.05 -9.57 14.77
N LEU A 398 -14.74 -8.29 14.54
CA LEU A 398 -15.20 -7.62 13.34
C LEU A 398 -14.18 -7.84 12.23
N MET A 399 -14.58 -8.61 11.21
CA MET A 399 -13.77 -8.89 10.03
C MET A 399 -14.22 -8.02 8.85
N GLU A 400 -13.34 -7.13 8.36
CA GLU A 400 -13.63 -6.31 7.19
C GLU A 400 -13.49 -7.12 5.89
N VAL A 401 -14.60 -7.60 5.36
CA VAL A 401 -14.63 -8.43 4.13
C VAL A 401 -14.53 -7.63 2.83
N LYS A 402 -14.61 -6.29 2.88
CA LYS A 402 -14.38 -5.38 1.75
C LYS A 402 -12.93 -4.86 1.69
N ALA A 403 -11.99 -5.52 2.41
CA ALA A 403 -10.58 -5.18 2.31
C ALA A 403 -10.06 -5.54 0.92
N ARG A 404 -9.78 -4.52 0.09
CA ARG A 404 -9.47 -4.65 -1.34
C ARG A 404 -8.31 -5.62 -1.58
N PHE A 405 -8.51 -6.61 -2.46
CA PHE A 405 -7.62 -7.72 -2.81
C PHE A 405 -7.36 -8.77 -1.70
N ASP A 406 -7.91 -8.56 -0.50
CA ASP A 406 -7.86 -9.52 0.60
C ASP A 406 -9.21 -10.17 0.91
N GLU A 407 -10.24 -9.91 0.10
CA GLU A 407 -11.62 -10.29 0.35
C GLU A 407 -11.77 -11.82 0.56
N GLU A 408 -11.22 -12.63 -0.36
CA GLU A 408 -11.30 -14.10 -0.27
C GLU A 408 -10.57 -14.64 0.97
N ASN A 409 -9.37 -14.10 1.26
CA ASN A 409 -8.60 -14.48 2.45
C ASN A 409 -9.36 -14.14 3.74
N ASN A 410 -9.91 -12.93 3.82
CA ASN A 410 -10.65 -12.48 5.00
C ASN A 410 -11.93 -13.30 5.22
N ILE A 411 -12.66 -13.65 4.16
CA ILE A 411 -13.82 -14.55 4.24
C ILE A 411 -13.43 -15.94 4.77
N HIS A 412 -12.30 -16.48 4.31
CA HIS A 412 -11.82 -17.78 4.78
C HIS A 412 -11.45 -17.74 6.28
N LYS A 413 -10.76 -16.68 6.71
CA LYS A 413 -10.38 -16.50 8.13
C LYS A 413 -11.59 -16.28 9.04
N ALA A 414 -12.58 -15.52 8.57
CA ALA A 414 -13.82 -15.29 9.29
C ALA A 414 -14.55 -16.62 9.59
N ARG A 415 -14.65 -17.51 8.59
CA ARG A 415 -15.25 -18.84 8.77
C ARG A 415 -14.49 -19.70 9.79
N LYS A 416 -13.15 -19.71 9.74
CA LYS A 416 -12.35 -20.42 10.73
C LYS A 416 -12.65 -19.96 12.16
N LEU A 417 -12.84 -18.65 12.37
CA LEU A 417 -13.21 -18.09 13.68
C LEU A 417 -14.63 -18.50 14.10
N GLU A 418 -15.60 -18.48 13.18
CA GLU A 418 -16.96 -18.95 13.48
C GLU A 418 -16.99 -20.42 13.87
N GLU A 419 -16.26 -21.27 13.14
CA GLU A 419 -16.13 -22.72 13.42
C GLU A 419 -15.52 -22.98 14.81
N ALA A 420 -14.63 -22.09 15.29
CA ALA A 420 -14.08 -22.14 16.64
C ALA A 420 -15.00 -21.57 17.73
N GLY A 421 -16.16 -21.03 17.37
CA GLY A 421 -17.14 -20.46 18.31
C GLY A 421 -17.04 -18.96 18.55
N CYS A 422 -16.23 -18.22 17.77
CA CYS A 422 -16.19 -16.77 17.84
C CYS A 422 -17.46 -16.15 17.26
N HIS A 423 -17.92 -15.04 17.85
CA HIS A 423 -18.92 -14.17 17.24
C HIS A 423 -18.25 -13.27 16.17
N VAL A 424 -18.51 -13.55 14.89
CA VAL A 424 -17.92 -12.83 13.78
C VAL A 424 -18.92 -11.85 13.18
N ILE A 425 -18.51 -10.57 13.07
CA ILE A 425 -19.25 -9.50 12.40
C ILE A 425 -18.58 -9.23 11.05
N TYR A 426 -19.30 -9.41 9.94
CA TYR A 426 -18.82 -9.25 8.57
C TYR A 426 -18.90 -7.80 8.08
N GLY A 427 -18.15 -6.89 8.72
CA GLY A 427 -18.20 -5.46 8.41
C GLY A 427 -19.47 -4.76 8.93
N VAL A 428 -19.61 -3.49 8.62
CA VAL A 428 -20.77 -2.66 8.99
C VAL A 428 -21.47 -2.16 7.72
N ALA A 429 -22.81 -2.21 7.73
CA ALA A 429 -23.59 -1.76 6.58
C ALA A 429 -23.32 -0.28 6.26
N GLY A 430 -23.12 0.04 4.97
CA GLY A 430 -22.84 1.40 4.51
C GLY A 430 -21.46 1.97 4.86
N LEU A 431 -20.75 1.40 5.84
CA LEU A 431 -19.44 1.86 6.29
C LEU A 431 -18.36 0.80 6.03
N LYS A 432 -17.10 1.21 6.11
CA LYS A 432 -15.95 0.31 6.03
C LYS A 432 -15.11 0.45 7.30
N THR A 433 -14.89 -0.65 8.01
CA THR A 433 -14.11 -0.60 9.26
C THR A 433 -12.62 -0.57 8.96
N HIS A 434 -11.94 0.48 9.43
CA HIS A 434 -10.50 0.64 9.24
C HIS A 434 -9.76 0.92 10.55
N SER A 435 -10.44 1.00 11.66
CA SER A 435 -9.88 1.09 13.02
C SER A 435 -9.04 -0.15 13.38
N LYS A 436 -8.05 0.02 14.23
CA LYS A 436 -7.20 -1.04 14.78
C LYS A 436 -7.28 -0.99 16.29
N ILE A 437 -8.14 -1.84 16.85
CA ILE A 437 -8.41 -1.89 18.27
C ILE A 437 -8.63 -3.34 18.71
N THR A 438 -8.04 -3.70 19.85
CA THR A 438 -8.30 -4.93 20.59
C THR A 438 -8.67 -4.57 22.02
N LEU A 439 -9.77 -5.10 22.50
CA LEU A 439 -10.22 -4.98 23.89
C LEU A 439 -10.18 -6.34 24.56
N VAL A 440 -9.48 -6.45 25.68
CA VAL A 440 -9.48 -7.59 26.58
C VAL A 440 -10.16 -7.22 27.88
N VAL A 441 -11.15 -7.97 28.28
CA VAL A 441 -11.87 -7.80 29.56
C VAL A 441 -11.42 -8.88 30.52
N ARG A 442 -10.75 -8.48 31.62
CA ARG A 442 -10.17 -9.38 32.60
C ARG A 442 -10.77 -9.15 33.99
N ARG A 443 -10.97 -10.23 34.73
CA ARG A 443 -11.32 -10.19 36.15
C ARG A 443 -10.03 -9.98 36.98
N GLU A 444 -10.02 -8.94 37.77
CA GLU A 444 -8.94 -8.63 38.70
C GLU A 444 -9.42 -8.77 40.15
N SER A 445 -8.52 -8.73 41.11
CA SER A 445 -8.85 -8.78 42.52
C SER A 445 -9.71 -7.57 42.99
N ASP A 446 -9.61 -6.44 42.26
CA ASP A 446 -10.31 -5.19 42.50
C ASP A 446 -11.52 -4.96 41.56
N GLY A 447 -11.91 -5.96 40.77
CA GLY A 447 -13.06 -5.90 39.86
C GLY A 447 -12.71 -6.21 38.44
N ILE A 448 -13.56 -5.80 37.50
CA ILE A 448 -13.33 -6.01 36.05
C ILE A 448 -12.48 -4.87 35.50
N ARG A 449 -11.40 -5.23 34.81
CA ARG A 449 -10.51 -4.30 34.13
C ARG A 449 -10.50 -4.53 32.63
N ARG A 450 -10.33 -3.44 31.87
CA ARG A 450 -10.24 -3.43 30.43
C ARG A 450 -8.83 -3.08 30.03
N TYR A 451 -8.22 -3.91 29.19
CA TYR A 451 -6.93 -3.69 28.57
C TYR A 451 -7.16 -3.46 27.08
N VAL A 452 -6.64 -2.38 26.55
CA VAL A 452 -6.92 -1.95 25.18
C VAL A 452 -5.62 -1.74 24.43
N HIS A 453 -5.50 -2.40 23.27
CA HIS A 453 -4.48 -2.08 22.29
C HIS A 453 -5.11 -1.25 21.17
N LEU A 454 -4.47 -0.12 20.82
CA LEU A 454 -4.87 0.81 19.78
C LEU A 454 -3.68 1.09 18.87
N ALA A 455 -3.86 1.08 17.55
CA ALA A 455 -2.74 1.28 16.65
C ALA A 455 -3.10 2.05 15.37
N THR A 456 -2.08 2.63 14.75
CA THR A 456 -2.18 3.20 13.40
C THR A 456 -2.13 2.12 12.32
N GLY A 457 -1.47 0.99 12.60
CA GLY A 457 -1.21 -0.12 11.69
C GLY A 457 -2.08 -1.35 11.90
N ASN A 458 -2.21 -2.18 10.85
CA ASN A 458 -3.02 -3.40 10.87
C ASN A 458 -2.42 -4.51 11.75
N TYR A 459 -3.26 -5.42 12.21
CA TYR A 459 -2.87 -6.65 12.93
C TYR A 459 -2.28 -7.70 11.97
N ASN A 460 -1.08 -7.41 11.46
CA ASN A 460 -0.38 -8.25 10.50
C ASN A 460 1.14 -8.18 10.74
N GLY A 461 1.69 -9.19 11.40
CA GLY A 461 3.12 -9.25 11.74
C GLY A 461 4.07 -9.24 10.54
N LYS A 462 3.60 -9.62 9.32
CA LYS A 462 4.40 -9.52 8.10
C LYS A 462 4.55 -8.06 7.65
N THR A 463 3.44 -7.31 7.60
CA THR A 463 3.48 -5.88 7.22
C THR A 463 4.12 -5.02 8.31
N ALA A 464 3.99 -5.39 9.59
CA ALA A 464 4.64 -4.71 10.70
C ALA A 464 6.18 -4.74 10.68
N ARG A 465 6.79 -5.55 9.80
CA ARG A 465 8.26 -5.57 9.57
C ARG A 465 8.72 -4.57 8.51
N ILE A 466 7.80 -4.00 7.75
CA ILE A 466 8.12 -3.12 6.60
C ILE A 466 7.34 -1.81 6.61
N TYR A 467 6.33 -1.66 7.47
CA TYR A 467 5.53 -0.45 7.63
C TYR A 467 5.87 0.23 8.95
N THR A 468 6.01 1.56 8.91
CA THR A 468 6.18 2.32 10.15
C THR A 468 4.79 2.57 10.76
N ASP A 469 4.59 2.08 11.98
CA ASP A 469 3.34 2.24 12.70
C ASP A 469 3.58 2.43 14.20
N VAL A 470 2.63 3.05 14.88
CA VAL A 470 2.63 3.22 16.33
C VAL A 470 1.45 2.50 16.94
N GLY A 471 1.70 1.73 17.99
CA GLY A 471 0.68 1.09 18.81
C GLY A 471 0.80 1.50 20.28
N ILE A 472 -0.31 1.52 20.99
CA ILE A 472 -0.38 1.80 22.44
C ILE A 472 -1.19 0.70 23.10
N LEU A 473 -0.64 0.12 24.18
CA LEU A 473 -1.32 -0.79 25.07
C LEU A 473 -1.59 -0.07 26.40
N THR A 474 -2.84 -0.03 26.83
CA THR A 474 -3.29 0.75 27.98
C THR A 474 -4.35 0.03 28.82
N ALA A 475 -4.40 0.31 30.10
CA ALA A 475 -5.49 -0.04 31.01
C ALA A 475 -6.24 1.21 31.53
N ASP A 476 -6.13 2.34 30.83
CA ASP A 476 -6.89 3.55 31.16
C ASP A 476 -8.39 3.27 31.15
N GLN A 477 -9.07 3.64 32.24
CA GLN A 477 -10.47 3.29 32.43
C GLN A 477 -11.37 3.98 31.39
N ALA A 478 -11.13 5.24 31.04
CA ALA A 478 -11.95 5.99 30.11
C ALA A 478 -11.79 5.45 28.69
N ILE A 479 -10.56 5.12 28.26
CA ILE A 479 -10.30 4.45 26.99
C ILE A 479 -10.94 3.05 26.97
N GLY A 480 -10.88 2.30 28.08
CA GLY A 480 -11.52 0.99 28.21
C GLY A 480 -13.04 1.04 28.09
N GLU A 481 -13.67 2.07 28.65
CA GLU A 481 -15.12 2.30 28.55
C GLU A 481 -15.49 2.71 27.10
N ASP A 482 -14.74 3.62 26.49
CA ASP A 482 -14.90 3.99 25.08
C ASP A 482 -14.72 2.78 24.14
N ALA A 483 -13.73 1.93 24.40
CA ALA A 483 -13.52 0.69 23.63
C ALA A 483 -14.72 -0.26 23.75
N SER A 484 -15.32 -0.40 24.95
CA SER A 484 -16.54 -1.19 25.11
C SER A 484 -17.72 -0.61 24.34
N ALA A 485 -17.91 0.70 24.42
CA ALA A 485 -18.95 1.44 23.70
C ALA A 485 -18.74 1.33 22.17
N PHE A 486 -17.47 1.40 21.71
CA PHE A 486 -17.10 1.25 20.31
C PHE A 486 -17.51 -0.12 19.75
N PHE A 487 -17.21 -1.21 20.45
CA PHE A 487 -17.63 -2.54 19.99
C PHE A 487 -19.16 -2.74 20.04
N ASN A 488 -19.87 -2.12 20.99
CA ASN A 488 -21.32 -2.12 21.02
C ASN A 488 -21.91 -1.35 19.83
N LEU A 489 -21.32 -0.23 19.45
CA LEU A 489 -21.70 0.51 18.23
C LEU A 489 -21.52 -0.36 16.97
N LEU A 490 -20.41 -1.10 16.87
CA LEU A 490 -20.15 -1.99 15.73
C LEU A 490 -21.09 -3.19 15.65
N SER A 491 -21.63 -3.66 16.77
CA SER A 491 -22.54 -4.81 16.82
C SER A 491 -24.00 -4.47 16.54
N GLY A 492 -24.34 -3.22 16.24
CA GLY A 492 -25.68 -2.80 15.81
C GLY A 492 -26.41 -1.85 16.73
N TYR A 493 -25.74 -1.26 17.72
CA TYR A 493 -26.30 -0.17 18.50
C TYR A 493 -26.26 1.11 17.65
N PHE A 494 -27.42 1.67 17.33
CA PHE A 494 -27.55 2.73 16.30
C PHE A 494 -27.22 4.15 16.78
N GLU A 495 -27.15 4.39 18.07
CA GLU A 495 -26.81 5.69 18.62
C GLU A 495 -25.32 5.77 18.95
N SER A 496 -24.64 6.83 18.46
CA SER A 496 -23.25 7.10 18.83
C SER A 496 -23.18 7.42 20.32
N PRO A 497 -22.36 6.70 21.09
CA PRO A 497 -22.18 7.01 22.50
C PRO A 497 -21.47 8.36 22.68
N SER A 498 -21.60 8.95 23.87
CA SER A 498 -20.72 10.05 24.27
C SER A 498 -19.34 9.50 24.60
N TRP A 499 -18.33 9.82 23.78
CA TRP A 499 -16.95 9.39 23.98
C TRP A 499 -16.30 10.19 25.11
N LYS A 500 -15.47 9.54 25.91
CA LYS A 500 -14.71 10.17 27.00
C LYS A 500 -13.36 10.70 26.56
N LYS A 501 -12.65 9.94 25.72
CA LYS A 501 -11.31 10.24 25.23
C LYS A 501 -11.15 9.99 23.72
N LEU A 502 -11.75 8.92 23.20
CA LEU A 502 -11.64 8.59 21.79
C LEU A 502 -12.49 9.54 20.95
N ALA A 503 -12.08 9.82 19.72
CA ALA A 503 -12.97 10.37 18.72
C ALA A 503 -13.07 9.36 17.54
N VAL A 504 -14.28 9.19 17.01
CA VAL A 504 -14.63 8.12 16.07
C VAL A 504 -15.22 8.71 14.79
N ALA A 505 -14.66 8.35 13.63
CA ALA A 505 -15.31 8.65 12.37
C ALA A 505 -16.36 7.55 12.04
N PRO A 506 -17.48 7.93 11.39
CA PRO A 506 -17.84 9.25 10.84
C PRO A 506 -18.57 10.17 11.82
N TYR A 507 -18.52 9.94 13.11
CA TYR A 507 -19.32 10.63 14.10
C TYR A 507 -18.72 11.98 14.52
N ASP A 508 -17.67 11.99 15.36
CA ASP A 508 -17.10 13.19 15.97
C ASP A 508 -15.61 13.43 15.68
N LEU A 509 -14.90 12.48 15.06
CA LEU A 509 -13.48 12.64 14.73
C LEU A 509 -13.21 13.90 13.91
N ARG A 510 -14.06 14.21 12.93
CA ARG A 510 -13.95 15.42 12.11
C ARG A 510 -14.06 16.69 12.97
N GLU A 511 -15.01 16.74 13.86
CA GLU A 511 -15.24 17.90 14.74
C GLU A 511 -14.08 18.10 15.73
N GLN A 512 -13.50 17.00 16.20
CA GLN A 512 -12.29 17.04 17.04
C GLN A 512 -11.10 17.64 16.27
N LEU A 513 -10.90 17.28 15.00
CA LEU A 513 -9.86 17.89 14.17
C LEU A 513 -10.12 19.38 13.94
N TYR A 514 -11.38 19.74 13.63
CA TYR A 514 -11.74 21.14 13.42
C TYR A 514 -11.49 21.98 14.67
N SER A 515 -11.97 21.54 15.82
CA SER A 515 -11.78 22.27 17.07
C SER A 515 -10.30 22.42 17.44
N SER A 516 -9.46 21.42 17.13
CA SER A 516 -8.01 21.51 17.35
C SER A 516 -7.36 22.55 16.43
N ILE A 517 -7.72 22.58 15.14
CA ILE A 517 -7.19 23.57 14.18
C ILE A 517 -7.70 24.99 14.54
N ASP A 518 -9.01 25.13 14.84
CA ASP A 518 -9.62 26.43 15.16
C ASP A 518 -9.05 27.03 16.43
N ARG A 519 -8.66 26.19 17.38
CA ARG A 519 -7.96 26.62 18.60
C ARG A 519 -6.58 27.18 18.27
N GLU A 520 -5.78 26.54 17.41
CA GLU A 520 -4.49 27.07 16.98
C GLU A 520 -4.67 28.41 16.22
N ILE A 521 -5.70 28.53 15.38
CA ILE A 521 -6.06 29.79 14.71
C ILE A 521 -6.33 30.90 15.74
N SER A 522 -7.09 30.57 16.79
CA SER A 522 -7.43 31.53 17.84
C SER A 522 -6.21 31.96 18.64
N VAL A 523 -5.31 31.03 18.96
CA VAL A 523 -4.04 31.28 19.65
C VAL A 523 -3.13 32.18 18.80
N ALA A 524 -3.01 31.90 17.50
CA ALA A 524 -2.21 32.72 16.57
C ALA A 524 -2.77 34.14 16.43
N LYS A 525 -4.10 34.29 16.29
CA LYS A 525 -4.76 35.61 16.23
C LYS A 525 -4.57 36.42 17.51
N ALA A 526 -4.34 35.78 18.64
CA ALA A 526 -3.98 36.43 19.90
C ALA A 526 -2.48 36.81 19.98
N GLY A 527 -1.70 36.65 18.92
CA GLY A 527 -0.29 36.95 18.84
C GLY A 527 0.63 35.95 19.58
N LYS A 528 0.12 34.77 19.90
CA LYS A 528 0.85 33.70 20.58
C LYS A 528 1.39 32.67 19.58
N LYS A 529 2.36 31.87 20.03
CA LYS A 529 2.89 30.74 19.26
C LYS A 529 1.80 29.70 19.01
N ALA A 530 1.61 29.32 17.75
CA ALA A 530 0.67 28.28 17.33
C ALA A 530 1.35 27.39 16.30
N VAL A 531 1.24 26.06 16.46
CA VAL A 531 1.93 25.08 15.62
C VAL A 531 1.09 23.85 15.42
N ILE A 532 0.95 23.41 14.17
CA ILE A 532 0.37 22.13 13.78
C ILE A 532 1.45 21.29 13.10
N ILE A 533 1.65 20.06 13.56
CA ILE A 533 2.49 19.08 12.88
C ILE A 533 1.65 17.82 12.64
N ALA A 534 1.52 17.38 11.40
CA ALA A 534 0.70 16.22 11.09
C ALA A 534 1.40 15.28 10.09
N LYS A 535 1.47 14.00 10.45
CA LYS A 535 1.97 12.92 9.61
C LYS A 535 0.81 12.03 9.21
N MET A 536 0.70 11.72 7.91
CA MET A 536 -0.36 10.89 7.34
C MET A 536 0.04 10.32 5.98
N ASN A 537 -0.77 9.39 5.44
CA ASN A 537 -0.50 8.87 4.10
C ASN A 537 -1.10 9.74 2.99
N SER A 538 -2.23 10.42 3.25
CA SER A 538 -2.91 11.22 2.23
C SER A 538 -3.67 12.40 2.86
N LEU A 539 -3.62 13.54 2.18
CA LEU A 539 -4.36 14.77 2.50
C LEU A 539 -5.22 15.18 1.32
N LEU A 540 -6.54 15.00 1.44
CA LEU A 540 -7.49 15.23 0.35
C LEU A 540 -8.80 15.90 0.79
N ASP A 541 -9.11 15.93 2.10
CA ASP A 541 -10.35 16.51 2.58
C ASP A 541 -10.34 18.03 2.41
N ARG A 542 -11.28 18.54 1.57
CA ARG A 542 -11.36 19.96 1.26
C ARG A 542 -11.54 20.83 2.50
N HIS A 543 -12.42 20.41 3.40
CA HIS A 543 -12.75 21.24 4.56
C HIS A 543 -11.61 21.31 5.57
N VAL A 544 -10.84 20.21 5.74
CA VAL A 544 -9.61 20.23 6.53
C VAL A 544 -8.57 21.13 5.89
N ILE A 545 -8.38 21.03 4.55
CA ILE A 545 -7.40 21.85 3.82
C ILE A 545 -7.75 23.34 3.90
N ASP A 546 -9.04 23.71 3.76
CA ASP A 546 -9.47 25.09 3.87
C ASP A 546 -9.16 25.66 5.26
N ARG A 547 -9.37 24.88 6.35
CA ARG A 547 -8.99 25.29 7.71
C ARG A 547 -7.47 25.41 7.89
N LEU A 548 -6.68 24.55 7.25
CA LEU A 548 -5.21 24.70 7.26
C LEU A 548 -4.76 25.97 6.54
N TYR A 549 -5.44 26.37 5.47
CA TYR A 549 -5.19 27.65 4.82
C TYR A 549 -5.56 28.83 5.72
N GLU A 550 -6.70 28.77 6.40
CA GLU A 550 -7.08 29.78 7.40
C GLU A 550 -6.07 29.84 8.55
N ALA A 551 -5.57 28.69 8.98
CA ALA A 551 -4.52 28.61 10.02
C ALA A 551 -3.22 29.29 9.56
N SER A 552 -2.78 29.01 8.33
CA SER A 552 -1.60 29.67 7.73
C SER A 552 -1.78 31.20 7.65
N GLN A 553 -2.94 31.65 7.17
CA GLN A 553 -3.29 33.08 7.07
C GLN A 553 -3.34 33.76 8.45
N ALA A 554 -3.70 33.03 9.50
CA ALA A 554 -3.68 33.51 10.89
C ALA A 554 -2.27 33.54 11.50
N GLY A 555 -1.25 32.97 10.85
CA GLY A 555 0.11 32.92 11.35
C GLY A 555 0.49 31.60 12.05
N VAL A 556 -0.35 30.56 11.99
CA VAL A 556 0.00 29.24 12.50
C VAL A 556 1.06 28.59 11.62
N ILE A 557 2.11 28.06 12.24
CA ILE A 557 3.15 27.26 11.52
C ILE A 557 2.58 25.84 11.32
N VAL A 558 2.43 25.42 10.06
CA VAL A 558 1.90 24.11 9.68
C VAL A 558 2.97 23.27 8.99
N ARG A 559 3.34 22.14 9.62
CA ARG A 559 4.33 21.19 9.09
C ARG A 559 3.64 19.87 8.79
N LEU A 560 3.60 19.50 7.53
CA LEU A 560 2.92 18.29 7.08
C LEU A 560 3.93 17.28 6.57
N ILE A 561 3.75 16.02 6.94
CA ILE A 561 4.53 14.87 6.45
C ILE A 561 3.52 13.96 5.76
N VAL A 562 3.43 14.05 4.41
CA VAL A 562 2.43 13.34 3.62
C VAL A 562 3.13 12.41 2.64
N ARG A 563 3.02 11.10 2.86
CA ARG A 563 3.73 10.11 2.04
C ARG A 563 3.25 10.09 0.59
N GLY A 564 1.94 10.10 0.35
CA GLY A 564 1.32 9.87 -0.96
C GLY A 564 0.58 11.08 -1.50
N ILE A 565 -0.73 10.95 -1.65
CA ILE A 565 -1.60 12.00 -2.23
C ILE A 565 -1.64 13.24 -1.32
N CYS A 566 -1.32 14.40 -1.88
CA CYS A 566 -1.50 15.69 -1.22
C CYS A 566 -2.07 16.69 -2.22
N VAL A 567 -3.32 17.12 -2.03
CA VAL A 567 -3.96 18.11 -2.92
C VAL A 567 -3.89 19.54 -2.39
N LEU A 568 -3.30 19.74 -1.21
CA LEU A 568 -2.98 21.05 -0.66
C LEU A 568 -1.81 21.66 -1.44
N ARG A 569 -1.80 22.97 -1.64
CA ARG A 569 -0.71 23.75 -2.25
C ARG A 569 0.06 24.51 -1.17
N PRO A 570 1.29 24.08 -0.82
CA PRO A 570 2.10 24.78 0.18
C PRO A 570 2.79 26.02 -0.40
N GLY A 571 3.18 26.97 0.45
CA GLY A 571 4.04 28.10 0.12
C GLY A 571 3.43 29.13 -0.84
N VAL A 572 2.10 29.15 -1.03
CA VAL A 572 1.42 30.13 -1.89
C VAL A 572 1.22 31.43 -1.13
N THR A 573 1.73 32.53 -1.68
CA THR A 573 1.63 33.87 -1.09
C THR A 573 0.16 34.26 -0.83
N GLY A 574 -0.12 34.71 0.39
CA GLY A 574 -1.46 35.10 0.84
C GLY A 574 -2.43 33.94 1.11
N LEU A 575 -2.00 32.68 0.93
CA LEU A 575 -2.81 31.50 1.17
C LEU A 575 -2.18 30.51 2.14
N SER A 576 -0.96 30.04 1.84
CA SER A 576 -0.31 28.93 2.55
C SER A 576 1.17 29.16 2.81
N GLU A 577 1.57 30.40 3.02
CA GLU A 577 2.97 30.82 3.24
C GLU A 577 3.61 30.10 4.42
N ASN A 578 2.82 29.78 5.45
CA ASN A 578 3.27 29.12 6.67
C ASN A 578 3.08 27.59 6.64
N ILE A 579 2.75 27.03 5.47
CA ILE A 579 2.58 25.58 5.29
C ILE A 579 3.74 25.01 4.50
N SER A 580 4.35 23.97 5.03
CA SER A 580 5.34 23.12 4.32
C SER A 580 4.86 21.68 4.29
N VAL A 581 5.16 20.99 3.17
CA VAL A 581 4.80 19.58 2.97
C VAL A 581 6.05 18.80 2.63
N HIS A 582 6.37 17.84 3.48
CA HIS A 582 7.45 16.88 3.29
C HIS A 582 6.89 15.49 2.99
N SER A 583 7.70 14.65 2.35
CA SER A 583 7.39 13.24 2.06
C SER A 583 8.64 12.41 2.23
N ILE A 584 8.51 11.20 2.75
CA ILE A 584 9.61 10.25 2.87
C ILE A 584 9.27 9.02 2.04
N VAL A 585 10.19 8.64 1.16
CA VAL A 585 10.23 7.33 0.50
C VAL A 585 11.56 6.70 0.86
N GLY A 586 11.56 5.50 1.39
CA GLY A 586 12.77 4.85 1.86
C GLY A 586 12.56 3.35 2.09
N ARG A 587 13.44 2.76 2.90
CA ARG A 587 13.45 1.33 3.21
C ARG A 587 12.11 0.83 3.75
N PHE A 588 11.49 1.58 4.68
CA PHE A 588 10.21 1.26 5.29
C PHE A 588 9.13 2.18 4.74
N LEU A 589 7.92 1.63 4.59
CA LEU A 589 6.78 2.41 4.15
C LEU A 589 6.25 3.25 5.31
N GLU A 590 6.31 4.57 5.16
CA GLU A 590 5.76 5.52 6.13
C GLU A 590 4.23 5.40 6.18
N HIS A 591 3.70 4.88 7.29
CA HIS A 591 2.28 4.51 7.38
C HIS A 591 1.56 5.08 8.60
N SER A 592 2.27 5.41 9.68
CA SER A 592 1.68 5.98 10.89
C SER A 592 0.95 7.30 10.64
N ARG A 593 -0.13 7.54 11.39
CA ARG A 593 -0.83 8.83 11.44
C ARG A 593 -0.68 9.39 12.83
N LEU A 594 0.02 10.52 12.91
CA LEU A 594 0.41 11.18 14.14
C LEU A 594 0.11 12.67 14.01
N PHE A 595 -0.60 13.25 14.98
CA PHE A 595 -1.00 14.65 14.94
C PHE A 595 -0.59 15.35 16.23
N TYR A 596 -0.06 16.55 16.08
CA TYR A 596 0.39 17.43 17.16
C TYR A 596 -0.19 18.82 16.97
N PHE A 597 -0.76 19.35 18.03
CA PHE A 597 -1.24 20.73 18.14
C PHE A 597 -0.59 21.37 19.38
N TYR A 598 -0.02 22.56 19.20
CA TYR A 598 0.71 23.23 20.30
C TYR A 598 -0.17 23.62 21.47
N ASN A 599 -1.43 24.00 21.23
CA ASN A 599 -2.46 24.26 22.23
C ASN A 599 -1.97 25.16 23.37
N ASP A 600 -1.43 26.34 23.04
CA ASP A 600 -0.90 27.34 24.02
C ASP A 600 0.08 26.73 25.06
N GLY A 601 0.82 25.67 24.65
CA GLY A 601 1.79 24.96 25.47
C GLY A 601 1.28 23.70 26.19
N ALA A 602 -0.01 23.35 26.07
CA ALA A 602 -0.57 22.13 26.66
C ALA A 602 -0.22 20.87 25.81
N GLU A 603 0.12 21.08 24.55
CA GLU A 603 0.62 20.05 23.62
C GLU A 603 -0.30 18.83 23.47
N ASP A 604 -1.30 18.95 22.62
CA ASP A 604 -2.15 17.82 22.28
C ASP A 604 -1.48 16.92 21.24
N VAL A 605 -1.38 15.63 21.55
CA VAL A 605 -0.78 14.60 20.69
C VAL A 605 -1.77 13.48 20.47
N PHE A 606 -1.90 13.04 19.21
CA PHE A 606 -2.81 11.96 18.84
C PHE A 606 -2.13 10.95 17.95
N ILE A 607 -2.53 9.68 18.08
CA ILE A 607 -2.37 8.65 17.03
C ILE A 607 -3.72 8.40 16.37
N SER A 608 -3.73 8.04 15.10
CA SER A 608 -4.98 7.81 14.37
C SER A 608 -4.88 6.66 13.36
N SER A 609 -6.01 6.01 13.08
CA SER A 609 -6.15 5.14 11.92
C SER A 609 -6.56 5.89 10.65
N ALA A 610 -7.02 7.14 10.78
CA ALA A 610 -7.55 7.98 9.70
C ALA A 610 -6.48 8.82 9.01
N ASP A 611 -6.49 8.83 7.67
CA ASP A 611 -5.93 9.91 6.88
C ASP A 611 -6.95 11.07 6.79
N TRP A 612 -6.50 12.27 6.47
CA TRP A 612 -7.39 13.42 6.27
C TRP A 612 -7.99 13.39 4.84
N MET A 613 -8.85 12.41 4.63
CA MET A 613 -9.54 12.17 3.36
C MET A 613 -11.06 12.08 3.57
N PRO A 614 -11.89 12.51 2.59
CA PRO A 614 -13.35 12.42 2.71
C PRO A 614 -13.84 11.02 3.07
N ARG A 615 -13.30 9.97 2.41
CA ARG A 615 -13.69 8.58 2.69
C ARG A 615 -13.35 8.12 4.11
N ASN A 616 -12.21 8.58 4.69
CA ASN A 616 -11.84 8.22 6.05
C ASN A 616 -12.74 8.91 7.08
N LEU A 617 -13.08 10.18 6.82
CA LEU A 617 -13.83 11.00 7.75
C LEU A 617 -15.35 10.82 7.65
N ASN A 618 -15.89 10.28 6.52
CA ASN A 618 -17.33 10.17 6.27
C ASN A 618 -17.83 8.75 6.00
N GLU A 619 -16.98 7.84 5.49
CA GLU A 619 -17.42 6.53 4.97
C GLU A 619 -16.71 5.35 5.66
N ARG A 620 -15.83 5.65 6.62
CA ARG A 620 -15.08 4.65 7.38
C ARG A 620 -15.26 4.81 8.87
N ILE A 621 -15.13 3.69 9.56
CA ILE A 621 -15.00 3.68 11.01
C ILE A 621 -13.51 3.74 11.33
N GLU A 622 -13.10 4.89 11.85
CA GLU A 622 -11.71 5.22 12.20
C GLU A 622 -11.64 5.71 13.65
N LEU A 623 -10.44 5.71 14.21
CA LEU A 623 -10.18 6.16 15.56
C LEU A 623 -9.13 7.28 15.58
N LEU A 624 -9.35 8.26 16.43
CA LEU A 624 -8.39 9.25 16.90
C LEU A 624 -8.22 9.05 18.40
N VAL A 625 -6.98 8.83 18.84
CA VAL A 625 -6.64 8.44 20.19
C VAL A 625 -5.71 9.48 20.79
N PRO A 626 -6.08 10.16 21.89
CA PRO A 626 -5.19 11.09 22.57
C PRO A 626 -4.07 10.34 23.28
N VAL A 627 -2.86 10.89 23.22
CA VAL A 627 -1.69 10.39 23.93
C VAL A 627 -1.38 11.35 25.06
N GLU A 628 -1.76 10.98 26.27
CA GLU A 628 -1.64 11.86 27.45
C GLU A 628 -0.41 11.54 28.30
N TYR A 629 0.12 10.32 28.25
CA TYR A 629 1.30 9.92 29.02
C TYR A 629 2.54 10.68 28.52
N GLY A 630 3.14 11.47 29.38
CA GLY A 630 4.23 12.39 29.02
C GLY A 630 5.37 11.77 28.22
N PRO A 631 5.97 10.63 28.67
CA PRO A 631 7.04 9.99 27.89
C PRO A 631 6.64 9.59 26.47
N HIS A 632 5.42 9.14 26.26
CA HIS A 632 4.90 8.79 24.93
C HIS A 632 4.64 10.04 24.07
N LYS A 633 4.17 11.15 24.68
CA LYS A 633 4.06 12.43 23.97
C LYS A 633 5.43 12.85 23.42
N GLU A 634 6.46 12.84 24.25
CA GLU A 634 7.83 13.22 23.83
C GLU A 634 8.34 12.30 22.72
N ARG A 635 8.12 11.00 22.82
CA ARG A 635 8.51 10.04 21.80
C ARG A 635 7.80 10.29 20.46
N ILE A 636 6.51 10.61 20.45
CA ILE A 636 5.78 10.94 19.21
C ILE A 636 6.26 12.29 18.65
N LYS A 637 6.53 13.27 19.48
CA LYS A 637 7.12 14.55 19.04
C LYS A 637 8.48 14.33 18.38
N GLU A 638 9.31 13.44 18.93
CA GLU A 638 10.59 13.06 18.33
C GLU A 638 10.40 12.34 16.98
N ILE A 639 9.43 11.42 16.87
CA ILE A 639 9.08 10.78 15.61
C ILE A 639 8.68 11.83 14.55
N LEU A 640 7.80 12.76 14.91
CA LEU A 640 7.37 13.84 14.01
C LEU A 640 8.53 14.74 13.61
N ARG A 641 9.39 15.14 14.56
CA ARG A 641 10.55 15.97 14.31
C ARG A 641 11.54 15.31 13.36
N LEU A 642 11.96 14.07 13.63
CA LEU A 642 12.93 13.35 12.80
C LEU A 642 12.39 13.09 11.40
N ASN A 643 11.11 12.72 11.26
CA ASN A 643 10.49 12.56 9.94
C ASN A 643 10.43 13.89 9.15
N TYR A 644 10.21 15.02 9.82
CA TYR A 644 10.19 16.32 9.16
C TYR A 644 11.60 16.78 8.76
N GLU A 645 12.60 16.47 9.58
CA GLU A 645 14.01 16.85 9.39
C GLU A 645 14.78 15.88 8.48
N ASP A 646 14.18 14.75 8.06
CA ASP A 646 14.84 13.76 7.19
C ASP A 646 15.27 14.43 5.88
N ASN A 647 16.60 14.49 5.66
CA ASN A 647 17.21 15.06 4.47
C ASN A 647 18.02 14.04 3.67
N VAL A 648 17.82 12.74 3.97
CA VAL A 648 18.40 11.61 3.24
C VAL A 648 17.36 10.94 2.36
N ASN A 649 16.16 10.66 2.89
CA ASN A 649 15.05 10.07 2.16
C ASN A 649 13.90 11.06 1.91
N GLY A 650 14.06 12.29 2.42
CA GLY A 650 13.05 13.33 2.41
C GLY A 650 12.93 14.04 1.06
N HIS A 651 11.70 14.43 0.76
CA HIS A 651 11.34 15.28 -0.38
C HIS A 651 10.49 16.44 0.13
N ILE A 652 10.67 17.63 -0.45
CA ILE A 652 9.84 18.81 -0.18
C ILE A 652 8.95 19.10 -1.39
N MET A 653 7.67 19.36 -1.14
CA MET A 653 6.68 19.68 -2.17
C MET A 653 6.59 21.19 -2.39
N ASP A 654 6.58 21.62 -3.65
CA ASP A 654 6.33 23.00 -4.06
C ASP A 654 4.80 23.28 -4.25
N GLN A 655 4.48 24.53 -4.53
CA GLN A 655 3.10 24.98 -4.76
C GLN A 655 2.41 24.34 -5.98
N ASN A 656 3.15 23.68 -6.87
CA ASN A 656 2.64 23.02 -8.07
C ASN A 656 2.45 21.51 -7.87
N GLY A 657 2.84 20.98 -6.70
CA GLY A 657 2.80 19.55 -6.39
C GLY A 657 4.02 18.78 -6.87
N GLU A 658 5.06 19.50 -7.32
CA GLU A 658 6.34 18.90 -7.69
C GLU A 658 7.21 18.69 -6.44
N TYR A 659 7.99 17.60 -6.45
CA TYR A 659 8.81 17.23 -5.30
C TYR A 659 10.30 17.33 -5.62
N THR A 660 11.03 18.02 -4.75
CA THR A 660 12.48 18.10 -4.79
C THR A 660 13.08 17.16 -3.74
N TYR A 661 14.03 16.34 -4.15
CA TYR A 661 14.76 15.43 -3.27
C TYR A 661 15.74 16.24 -2.40
N LEU A 662 15.64 16.14 -1.09
CA LEU A 662 16.41 16.98 -0.18
C LEU A 662 17.89 16.62 -0.15
N ALA A 663 18.24 15.36 -0.42
CA ALA A 663 19.64 14.93 -0.43
C ALA A 663 20.48 15.60 -1.54
N ASP A 664 19.86 15.99 -2.67
CA ASP A 664 20.56 16.66 -3.78
C ASP A 664 21.08 18.05 -3.39
N ASN A 665 20.42 18.73 -2.44
CA ASN A 665 20.73 20.10 -2.01
C ASN A 665 21.11 20.19 -0.52
N ARG A 666 21.54 19.08 0.09
CA ARG A 666 21.84 19.03 1.51
C ARG A 666 23.05 19.89 1.88
N THR A 667 22.86 20.83 2.80
CA THR A 667 23.92 21.73 3.31
C THR A 667 24.30 21.44 4.77
N GLY A 668 23.54 20.58 5.48
CA GLY A 668 23.75 20.24 6.88
C GLY A 668 24.12 18.78 7.09
N PRO A 669 24.19 18.32 8.36
CA PRO A 669 24.41 16.91 8.69
C PRO A 669 23.29 16.03 8.10
N ALA A 670 23.65 14.79 7.77
CA ALA A 670 22.69 13.82 7.28
C ALA A 670 21.74 13.40 8.42
N VAL A 671 20.44 13.51 8.18
CA VAL A 671 19.38 13.01 9.06
C VAL A 671 18.59 11.99 8.28
N ASN A 672 18.75 10.72 8.63
CA ASN A 672 17.94 9.60 8.14
C ASN A 672 17.04 9.14 9.27
N ALA A 673 15.76 9.49 9.22
CA ALA A 673 14.81 9.19 10.29
C ALA A 673 14.73 7.68 10.57
N GLN A 674 14.65 6.86 9.51
CA GLN A 674 14.48 5.42 9.64
C GLN A 674 15.71 4.73 10.27
N GLU A 675 16.91 5.12 9.89
CA GLU A 675 18.14 4.62 10.53
C GLU A 675 18.27 5.12 11.98
N THR A 676 17.91 6.37 12.22
CA THR A 676 17.93 6.94 13.58
C THR A 676 16.99 6.18 14.51
N PHE A 677 15.76 5.85 14.08
CA PHE A 677 14.82 5.07 14.89
C PHE A 677 15.34 3.66 15.16
N GLN A 678 15.99 3.02 14.18
CA GLN A 678 16.61 1.72 14.38
C GLN A 678 17.69 1.79 15.47
N GLN A 679 18.56 2.77 15.39
CA GLN A 679 19.63 3.00 16.39
C GLN A 679 19.06 3.33 17.78
N LEU A 680 17.98 4.13 17.84
CA LEU A 680 17.32 4.44 19.12
C LEU A 680 16.72 3.19 19.77
N ALA A 681 16.09 2.30 18.98
CA ALA A 681 15.55 1.04 19.48
C ALA A 681 16.68 0.12 19.97
N GLU A 682 17.79 0.00 19.24
CA GLU A 682 18.95 -0.79 19.64
C GLU A 682 19.59 -0.28 20.94
N ARG A 683 19.77 1.03 21.07
CA ARG A 683 20.31 1.66 22.30
C ARG A 683 19.41 1.46 23.50
N ALA A 684 18.08 1.55 23.30
CA ALA A 684 17.12 1.36 24.38
C ALA A 684 17.18 -0.06 25.00
N VAL A 685 17.52 -1.07 24.18
CA VAL A 685 17.68 -2.47 24.61
C VAL A 685 19.06 -2.74 25.22
N SER A 686 20.11 -2.11 24.69
CA SER A 686 21.50 -2.35 25.17
C SER A 686 21.78 -1.73 26.54
N GLY A 687 20.90 -0.82 27.01
CA GLY A 687 21.14 -0.02 28.22
C GLY A 687 22.16 1.11 27.97
N PRO A 688 22.33 2.05 28.91
CA PRO A 688 23.36 3.06 28.79
C PRO A 688 24.73 2.34 28.74
N GLU A 689 25.50 2.57 27.67
CA GLU A 689 26.89 2.19 27.63
C GLU A 689 27.57 2.79 28.86
N ASN A 690 28.14 1.94 29.71
CA ASN A 690 29.00 2.40 30.78
C ASN A 690 30.22 3.11 30.15
N GLY A 691 30.08 4.43 29.94
CA GLY A 691 31.16 5.31 29.50
C GLY A 691 31.98 5.77 30.71
#